data_26c088c426de19105b0509297ce6e449
#
_entry.id   26c088c426de19105b0509297ce6e449
#
_cell.length_a   1.000
_cell.length_b   1.000
_cell.length_c   1.000
_cell.angle_alpha   90.00
_cell.angle_beta   90.00
_cell.angle_gamma   90.00
#
_symmetry.space_group_name_H-M   'P 1'
#
loop_
_entity.id
_entity.type
_entity.pdbx_description
1 polymer ?
#
loop_
_entity_poly.entity_id
_entity_poly.type
_entity_poly.pdbx_seq_one_letter_code
_entity_poly.pdbx_strand_id
1 'polypeptide(L)'
;MSVIQKIRDKYAAVVIAVIALSLVGFILMDAFVGRSRGAGTSTTIGKVNGEKIERNDFEKKLTMQQQMYASQGAQRDQLIGNVWDQSVDDIVMNQEYKKLGLQFTAKELNDLLFGPNSPQWLKNEFTDKATGQFKVNDAKQYFAQMKKQKDNPNLEMFNEAYIMPTISQALREKYMALLNQTIYVPKWMAEKSLADQNSIAGFSYVAVPYTSILDSTIKISDDDVKSYVDKHKEEFKQEDAVRSISYVSFNAFPNGQDSSNVFNQINNMKSELAIATDPQNYLTRVSSETPYLDAYILGSKIMVPNADTIKALADGQVFGPYLDGKNYTVAKMIGRRSIPDSAKVRHILIKTAEKGQPVLADSVAKFRIDSIENAIKSGADFNSMVIKYSDDQGSKATAGEYTFPSTQFSGISKEFAEVAFYGNVGDKKVVKVENAQYSGFHYIEVLKHINPGTGYKVAYLSKTIDASQETINAANNAAAQFSASSRNQKQFEQNAAKEKIQPLTAVDIKPNDFTIPSLGESRQFVRWIYDNKVGDVSEPYEIGDSYVVALITSAQQKGIMGVAKARPTAEQFIRNEKKAQQIISGKFKGGATIEAVAQGAGGQVLRADSVSFAQPFIPNVGNEPKITGAAFNKSIQGKVSEPIAGNTGVFVIKADKISAVAGAISNADELRKQMVMQLKQMGGFRSMEALKKVADIKDNRSDFY
;
A
#
# COMPACT_ATOMS: atom_id res chain seq x y z
N MET A 1 -10.56 23.22 69.78
CA MET A 1 -9.58 23.38 68.69
C MET A 1 -9.45 22.04 67.97
N SER A 2 -9.68 22.06 66.68
CA SER A 2 -9.66 20.84 65.82
C SER A 2 -8.25 20.23 65.82
N VAL A 3 -8.15 18.89 65.77
CA VAL A 3 -6.89 18.13 65.66
C VAL A 3 -6.07 18.62 64.45
N ILE A 4 -6.73 19.07 63.39
CA ILE A 4 -6.10 19.63 62.17
C ILE A 4 -5.36 20.95 62.49
N GLN A 5 -5.87 21.82 63.37
CA GLN A 5 -5.19 23.05 63.77
C GLN A 5 -3.94 22.79 64.61
N LYS A 6 -3.97 21.78 65.48
CA LYS A 6 -2.78 21.37 66.29
C LYS A 6 -1.67 20.79 65.39
N ILE A 7 -2.03 20.05 64.35
CA ILE A 7 -1.08 19.51 63.37
C ILE A 7 -0.46 20.64 62.57
N ARG A 8 -1.25 21.62 62.12
CA ARG A 8 -0.76 22.76 61.34
C ARG A 8 0.20 23.64 62.15
N ASP A 9 -0.12 23.93 63.41
CA ASP A 9 0.61 24.93 64.19
C ASP A 9 1.87 24.35 64.90
N LYS A 10 1.88 23.05 65.21
CA LYS A 10 2.99 22.41 65.89
C LYS A 10 3.90 21.52 65.06
N TYR A 11 3.38 21.03 63.94
CA TYR A 11 4.07 20.07 63.07
C TYR A 11 4.16 20.52 61.61
N ALA A 12 3.83 21.78 61.29
CA ALA A 12 3.89 22.32 59.93
C ALA A 12 5.27 22.09 59.26
N ALA A 13 6.35 22.35 60.01
CA ALA A 13 7.71 22.13 59.51
C ALA A 13 8.02 20.65 59.20
N VAL A 14 7.49 19.73 60.01
CA VAL A 14 7.66 18.28 59.79
C VAL A 14 6.85 17.81 58.61
N VAL A 15 5.62 18.30 58.46
CA VAL A 15 4.78 17.97 57.29
C VAL A 15 5.38 18.51 55.99
N ILE A 16 5.89 19.74 55.99
CA ILE A 16 6.60 20.33 54.84
C ILE A 16 7.88 19.53 54.53
N ALA A 17 8.64 19.12 55.53
CA ALA A 17 9.85 18.30 55.36
C ALA A 17 9.52 16.91 54.76
N VAL A 18 8.41 16.27 55.18
CA VAL A 18 7.96 14.98 54.64
C VAL A 18 7.48 15.14 53.21
N ILE A 19 6.74 16.20 52.90
CA ILE A 19 6.29 16.50 51.52
C ILE A 19 7.51 16.81 50.64
N ALA A 20 8.47 17.59 51.11
CA ALA A 20 9.69 17.89 50.37
C ALA A 20 10.55 16.63 50.13
N LEU A 21 10.70 15.75 51.14
CA LEU A 21 11.37 14.45 50.99
C LEU A 21 10.63 13.52 50.02
N SER A 22 9.31 13.50 50.04
CA SER A 22 8.51 12.72 49.10
C SER A 22 8.65 13.24 47.68
N LEU A 23 8.66 14.57 47.49
CA LEU A 23 8.89 15.20 46.17
C LEU A 23 10.33 14.93 45.66
N VAL A 24 11.33 15.04 46.54
CA VAL A 24 12.71 14.69 46.21
C VAL A 24 12.83 13.20 45.91
N GLY A 25 12.15 12.32 46.67
CA GLY A 25 12.09 10.90 46.43
C GLY A 25 11.42 10.58 45.08
N PHE A 26 10.35 11.30 44.72
CA PHE A 26 9.67 11.16 43.43
C PHE A 26 10.56 11.62 42.27
N ILE A 27 11.23 12.77 42.41
CA ILE A 27 12.19 13.28 41.42
C ILE A 27 13.40 12.36 41.27
N LEU A 28 13.93 11.83 42.39
CA LEU A 28 15.01 10.85 42.36
C LEU A 28 14.55 9.50 41.74
N MET A 29 13.34 9.04 42.06
CA MET A 29 12.78 7.83 41.48
C MET A 29 12.58 7.99 40.01
N ASP A 30 12.08 9.14 39.54
CA ASP A 30 11.94 9.45 38.10
C ASP A 30 13.32 9.54 37.40
N ALA A 31 14.32 10.13 38.06
CA ALA A 31 15.70 10.19 37.60
C ALA A 31 16.42 8.82 37.64
N PHE A 32 16.06 7.90 38.53
CA PHE A 32 16.64 6.55 38.63
C PHE A 32 15.90 5.54 37.75
N VAL A 33 14.59 5.63 37.60
CA VAL A 33 13.80 4.81 36.67
C VAL A 33 14.13 5.19 35.20
N GLY A 34 14.40 6.47 34.95
CA GLY A 34 14.92 6.94 33.66
C GLY A 34 16.35 6.48 33.34
N ARG A 35 17.14 6.09 34.32
CA ARG A 35 18.53 5.59 34.13
C ARG A 35 18.65 4.08 33.90
N SER A 36 17.63 3.29 34.19
CA SER A 36 17.68 1.83 33.98
C SER A 36 17.36 1.37 32.56
N ARG A 37 16.95 2.28 31.71
CA ARG A 37 16.92 2.08 30.23
C ARG A 37 17.77 3.20 29.64
N GLY A 38 18.84 2.85 28.95
CA GLY A 38 19.74 3.76 28.23
C GLY A 38 19.10 4.52 27.07
N ALA A 39 17.94 5.12 27.30
CA ALA A 39 17.34 6.14 26.50
C ALA A 39 17.85 7.50 27.00
N GLY A 40 19.07 7.87 26.60
CA GLY A 40 19.41 9.28 26.52
C GLY A 40 18.27 9.95 25.77
N THR A 41 17.91 11.17 26.14
CA THR A 41 16.94 12.03 25.46
C THR A 41 17.44 12.38 24.06
N SER A 42 17.61 11.35 23.21
CA SER A 42 17.98 11.52 21.82
C SER A 42 16.76 12.07 21.10
N THR A 43 16.84 13.29 20.62
CA THR A 43 15.84 13.87 19.71
C THR A 43 16.03 13.41 18.27
N THR A 44 16.98 12.52 18.02
CA THR A 44 17.42 12.12 16.68
C THR A 44 16.86 10.74 16.33
N ILE A 45 15.91 10.69 15.42
CA ILE A 45 15.29 9.45 14.90
C ILE A 45 16.28 8.64 14.06
N GLY A 46 17.24 9.31 13.42
CA GLY A 46 18.28 8.64 12.65
C GLY A 46 19.34 9.59 12.11
N LYS A 47 20.31 9.02 11.40
CA LYS A 47 21.38 9.78 10.75
C LYS A 47 21.66 9.22 9.36
N VAL A 48 21.96 10.10 8.42
CA VAL A 48 22.35 9.74 7.06
C VAL A 48 23.67 10.47 6.73
N ASN A 49 24.76 9.73 6.56
CA ASN A 49 26.12 10.29 6.36
C ASN A 49 26.49 11.35 7.42
N GLY A 50 26.07 11.13 8.66
CA GLY A 50 26.30 12.04 9.80
C GLY A 50 25.27 13.16 9.96
N GLU A 51 24.44 13.47 8.96
CA GLU A 51 23.33 14.42 9.05
C GLU A 51 22.17 13.79 9.83
N LYS A 52 21.63 14.53 10.80
CA LYS A 52 20.60 14.04 11.71
C LYS A 52 19.19 14.23 11.13
N ILE A 53 18.33 13.25 11.40
CA ILE A 53 16.88 13.38 11.22
C ILE A 53 16.30 13.64 12.61
N GLU A 54 15.94 14.90 12.88
CA GLU A 54 15.42 15.29 14.19
C GLU A 54 13.94 14.88 14.33
N ARG A 55 13.57 14.46 15.56
CA ARG A 55 12.22 13.97 15.85
C ARG A 55 11.14 14.99 15.54
N ASN A 56 11.35 16.25 15.92
CA ASN A 56 10.35 17.30 15.75
C ASN A 56 10.02 17.52 14.24
N ASP A 57 11.04 17.52 13.40
CA ASP A 57 10.87 17.72 11.96
C ASP A 57 10.20 16.50 11.32
N PHE A 58 10.56 15.31 11.78
CA PHE A 58 9.94 14.07 11.35
C PHE A 58 8.44 14.02 11.71
N GLU A 59 8.10 14.36 12.98
CA GLU A 59 6.70 14.39 13.45
C GLU A 59 5.87 15.44 12.71
N LYS A 60 6.43 16.60 12.37
CA LYS A 60 5.75 17.59 11.53
C LYS A 60 5.40 17.01 10.16
N LYS A 61 6.37 16.39 9.48
CA LYS A 61 6.15 15.74 8.18
C LYS A 61 5.11 14.62 8.29
N LEU A 62 5.18 13.81 9.34
CA LEU A 62 4.23 12.72 9.59
C LEU A 62 2.79 13.25 9.78
N THR A 63 2.63 14.28 10.62
CA THR A 63 1.32 14.90 10.87
C THR A 63 0.75 15.48 9.58
N MET A 64 1.58 16.13 8.78
CA MET A 64 1.16 16.68 7.48
C MET A 64 0.71 15.58 6.51
N GLN A 65 1.46 14.48 6.41
CA GLN A 65 1.05 13.33 5.59
C GLN A 65 -0.25 12.70 6.09
N GLN A 66 -0.43 12.58 7.41
CA GLN A 66 -1.69 12.11 7.99
C GLN A 66 -2.88 12.98 7.57
N GLN A 67 -2.74 14.31 7.59
CA GLN A 67 -3.79 15.21 7.15
C GLN A 67 -4.08 15.10 5.65
N MET A 68 -3.03 14.96 4.82
CA MET A 68 -3.19 14.80 3.37
C MET A 68 -3.88 13.49 2.98
N TYR A 69 -3.61 12.39 3.69
CA TYR A 69 -4.13 11.07 3.39
C TYR A 69 -5.27 10.62 4.31
N ALA A 70 -5.78 11.51 5.18
CA ALA A 70 -6.87 11.20 6.11
C ALA A 70 -8.13 10.66 5.40
N SER A 71 -8.48 11.24 4.24
CA SER A 71 -9.63 10.79 3.44
C SER A 71 -9.43 9.43 2.75
N GLN A 72 -8.19 8.94 2.69
CA GLN A 72 -7.84 7.66 2.06
C GLN A 72 -7.65 6.54 3.09
N GLY A 73 -7.84 6.82 4.38
CA GLY A 73 -7.73 5.84 5.45
C GLY A 73 -6.31 5.34 5.73
N ALA A 74 -5.28 6.10 5.33
CA ALA A 74 -3.90 5.70 5.56
C ALA A 74 -3.57 5.60 7.06
N GLN A 75 -3.03 4.46 7.47
CA GLN A 75 -2.62 4.22 8.85
C GLN A 75 -1.32 4.98 9.17
N ARG A 76 -1.23 5.53 10.40
CA ARG A 76 -0.04 6.27 10.85
C ARG A 76 1.25 5.47 10.68
N ASP A 77 1.20 4.18 10.97
CA ASP A 77 2.35 3.29 10.95
C ASP A 77 2.94 3.12 9.55
N GLN A 78 2.08 3.03 8.52
CA GLN A 78 2.51 3.03 7.12
C GLN A 78 3.17 4.34 6.72
N LEU A 79 2.65 5.47 7.21
CA LEU A 79 3.21 6.79 6.93
C LEU A 79 4.58 7.01 7.57
N ILE A 80 4.89 6.39 8.73
CA ILE A 80 6.21 6.44 9.37
C ILE A 80 7.30 5.91 8.42
N GLY A 81 7.03 4.78 7.75
CA GLY A 81 7.93 4.23 6.74
C GLY A 81 8.16 5.18 5.59
N ASN A 82 7.09 5.73 5.03
CA ASN A 82 7.16 6.65 3.89
C ASN A 82 7.92 7.95 4.23
N VAL A 83 7.65 8.55 5.40
CA VAL A 83 8.34 9.77 5.85
C VAL A 83 9.83 9.51 6.10
N TRP A 84 10.17 8.32 6.62
CA TRP A 84 11.56 7.92 6.79
C TRP A 84 12.29 7.80 5.45
N ASP A 85 11.73 7.04 4.52
CA ASP A 85 12.33 6.84 3.21
C ASP A 85 12.51 8.16 2.46
N GLN A 86 11.49 9.03 2.50
CA GLN A 86 11.57 10.37 1.92
C GLN A 86 12.66 11.20 2.60
N SER A 87 12.78 11.14 3.93
CA SER A 87 13.80 11.92 4.66
C SER A 87 15.22 11.46 4.33
N VAL A 88 15.42 10.14 4.18
CA VAL A 88 16.70 9.57 3.74
C VAL A 88 17.02 10.01 2.31
N ASP A 89 16.05 9.90 1.40
CA ASP A 89 16.20 10.31 0.00
C ASP A 89 16.55 11.78 -0.12
N ASP A 90 15.85 12.65 0.62
CA ASP A 90 16.09 14.09 0.62
C ASP A 90 17.51 14.42 1.09
N ILE A 91 18.00 13.80 2.16
CA ILE A 91 19.34 14.05 2.68
C ILE A 91 20.40 13.56 1.68
N VAL A 92 20.28 12.33 1.19
CA VAL A 92 21.22 11.75 0.24
C VAL A 92 21.30 12.61 -1.03
N MET A 93 20.16 13.00 -1.59
CA MET A 93 20.11 13.82 -2.79
C MET A 93 20.63 15.23 -2.57
N ASN A 94 20.28 15.87 -1.44
CA ASN A 94 20.79 17.20 -1.12
C ASN A 94 22.31 17.22 -0.96
N GLN A 95 22.90 16.15 -0.41
CA GLN A 95 24.35 16.00 -0.33
C GLN A 95 24.98 15.87 -1.73
N GLU A 96 24.37 15.12 -2.64
CA GLU A 96 24.83 15.00 -4.03
C GLU A 96 24.66 16.33 -4.79
N TYR A 97 23.55 17.03 -4.61
CA TYR A 97 23.35 18.37 -5.23
C TYR A 97 24.43 19.35 -4.77
N LYS A 98 24.77 19.37 -3.47
CA LYS A 98 25.84 20.20 -2.92
C LYS A 98 27.21 19.84 -3.52
N LYS A 99 27.54 18.55 -3.62
CA LYS A 99 28.81 18.07 -4.23
C LYS A 99 28.96 18.50 -5.69
N LEU A 100 27.84 18.46 -6.45
CA LEU A 100 27.82 18.82 -7.87
C LEU A 100 27.60 20.31 -8.12
N GLY A 101 27.39 21.12 -7.07
CA GLY A 101 27.05 22.54 -7.20
C GLY A 101 25.68 22.80 -7.84
N LEU A 102 24.78 21.82 -7.81
CA LEU A 102 23.42 21.99 -8.32
C LEU A 102 22.61 22.87 -7.38
N GLN A 103 22.05 23.93 -7.91
CA GLN A 103 21.20 24.88 -7.18
C GLN A 103 19.90 25.09 -7.92
N PHE A 104 18.88 25.49 -7.17
CA PHE A 104 17.60 25.91 -7.70
C PHE A 104 17.34 27.38 -7.30
N THR A 105 17.24 28.25 -8.30
CA THR A 105 17.19 29.69 -8.08
C THR A 105 15.74 30.18 -7.98
N ALA A 106 15.55 31.38 -7.38
CA ALA A 106 14.25 32.01 -7.31
C ALA A 106 13.66 32.33 -8.71
N LYS A 107 14.53 32.61 -9.70
CA LYS A 107 14.12 32.79 -11.09
C LYS A 107 13.55 31.49 -11.66
N GLU A 108 14.25 30.37 -11.48
CA GLU A 108 13.78 29.06 -11.94
C GLU A 108 12.46 28.66 -11.27
N LEU A 109 12.31 28.95 -9.98
CA LEU A 109 11.04 28.72 -9.29
C LEU A 109 9.90 29.53 -9.91
N ASN A 110 10.15 30.80 -10.20
CA ASN A 110 9.15 31.66 -10.88
C ASN A 110 8.79 31.10 -12.27
N ASP A 111 9.80 30.72 -13.05
CA ASP A 111 9.59 30.18 -14.39
C ASP A 111 8.87 28.81 -14.36
N LEU A 112 9.16 27.98 -13.35
CA LEU A 112 8.48 26.71 -13.14
C LEU A 112 7.03 26.90 -12.71
N LEU A 113 6.75 27.79 -11.74
CA LEU A 113 5.38 27.99 -11.24
C LEU A 113 4.48 28.70 -12.27
N PHE A 114 5.01 29.66 -13.03
CA PHE A 114 4.21 30.56 -13.87
C PHE A 114 4.50 30.45 -15.37
N GLY A 115 5.35 29.51 -15.74
CA GLY A 115 5.69 29.22 -17.15
C GLY A 115 4.77 28.17 -17.79
N PRO A 116 5.09 27.75 -19.02
CA PRO A 116 4.28 26.75 -19.76
C PRO A 116 4.14 25.41 -19.04
N ASN A 117 5.17 25.04 -18.28
CA ASN A 117 5.27 23.76 -17.56
C ASN A 117 4.87 23.90 -16.09
N SER A 118 3.95 24.80 -15.76
CA SER A 118 3.45 24.97 -14.39
C SER A 118 2.95 23.66 -13.80
N PRO A 119 3.19 23.39 -12.50
CA PRO A 119 2.78 22.17 -11.84
C PRO A 119 1.26 21.93 -11.95
N GLN A 120 0.86 20.67 -12.05
CA GLN A 120 -0.55 20.33 -12.25
C GLN A 120 -1.43 20.79 -11.08
N TRP A 121 -0.91 20.72 -9.83
CA TRP A 121 -1.65 21.20 -8.66
C TRP A 121 -1.99 22.70 -8.78
N LEU A 122 -1.08 23.51 -9.34
CA LEU A 122 -1.31 24.95 -9.53
C LEU A 122 -2.28 25.20 -10.71
N LYS A 123 -2.15 24.43 -11.78
CA LYS A 123 -3.09 24.48 -12.91
C LYS A 123 -4.50 24.10 -12.47
N ASN A 124 -4.66 23.07 -11.67
CA ASN A 124 -5.98 22.63 -11.18
C ASN A 124 -6.69 23.75 -10.40
N GLU A 125 -5.95 24.54 -9.62
CA GLU A 125 -6.52 25.61 -8.81
C GLU A 125 -6.85 26.87 -9.62
N PHE A 126 -5.98 27.24 -10.57
CA PHE A 126 -6.07 28.50 -11.29
C PHE A 126 -6.41 28.37 -12.79
N THR A 127 -6.94 27.24 -13.24
CA THR A 127 -7.45 27.13 -14.61
C THR A 127 -8.90 27.57 -14.69
N ASP A 128 -9.19 28.43 -15.63
CA ASP A 128 -10.56 28.83 -15.95
C ASP A 128 -11.34 27.61 -16.48
N LYS A 129 -12.39 27.22 -15.78
CA LYS A 129 -13.19 26.02 -16.12
C LYS A 129 -13.96 26.18 -17.45
N ALA A 130 -14.23 27.41 -17.87
CA ALA A 130 -14.97 27.68 -19.11
C ALA A 130 -14.05 27.70 -20.34
N THR A 131 -12.82 28.22 -20.18
CA THR A 131 -11.90 28.43 -21.32
C THR A 131 -10.75 27.42 -21.33
N GLY A 132 -10.53 26.68 -20.25
CA GLY A 132 -9.39 25.79 -20.09
C GLY A 132 -8.03 26.51 -19.94
N GLN A 133 -8.02 27.84 -19.81
CA GLN A 133 -6.79 28.63 -19.75
C GLN A 133 -6.29 28.78 -18.32
N PHE A 134 -4.98 28.60 -18.12
CA PHE A 134 -4.32 28.85 -16.84
C PHE A 134 -4.19 30.34 -16.58
N LYS A 135 -4.82 30.84 -15.49
CA LYS A 135 -4.84 32.27 -15.07
C LYS A 135 -3.56 32.63 -14.30
N VAL A 136 -2.46 32.81 -15.03
CA VAL A 136 -1.13 33.07 -14.47
C VAL A 136 -1.14 34.30 -13.54
N ASN A 137 -1.88 35.35 -13.90
CA ASN A 137 -1.91 36.59 -13.09
C ASN A 137 -2.63 36.41 -11.77
N ASP A 138 -3.71 35.62 -11.74
CA ASP A 138 -4.45 35.30 -10.51
C ASP A 138 -3.57 34.48 -9.57
N ALA A 139 -2.86 33.48 -10.11
CA ALA A 139 -1.87 32.71 -9.36
C ALA A 139 -0.75 33.59 -8.77
N LYS A 140 -0.18 34.52 -9.57
CA LYS A 140 0.85 35.45 -9.09
C LYS A 140 0.33 36.37 -7.98
N GLN A 141 -0.89 36.87 -8.09
CA GLN A 141 -1.52 37.71 -7.05
C GLN A 141 -1.73 36.93 -5.76
N TYR A 142 -2.20 35.69 -5.86
CA TYR A 142 -2.37 34.78 -4.71
C TYR A 142 -1.05 34.57 -3.95
N PHE A 143 0.03 34.25 -4.65
CA PHE A 143 1.35 34.10 -4.02
C PHE A 143 1.88 35.42 -3.42
N ALA A 144 1.63 36.55 -4.07
CA ALA A 144 2.02 37.85 -3.55
C ALA A 144 1.26 38.21 -2.26
N GLN A 145 -0.01 37.85 -2.15
CA GLN A 145 -0.83 38.03 -0.94
C GLN A 145 -0.34 37.09 0.19
N MET A 146 -0.09 35.82 -0.12
CA MET A 146 0.43 34.85 0.86
C MET A 146 1.76 35.32 1.47
N LYS A 147 2.70 35.82 0.66
CA LYS A 147 4.00 36.35 1.14
C LYS A 147 3.88 37.52 2.11
N LYS A 148 2.80 38.31 2.06
CA LYS A 148 2.56 39.41 2.99
C LYS A 148 2.13 38.94 4.38
N GLN A 149 1.62 37.73 4.50
CA GLN A 149 1.14 37.12 5.75
C GLN A 149 2.22 36.25 6.39
N LYS A 150 3.32 36.88 6.86
CA LYS A 150 4.52 36.14 7.35
C LYS A 150 4.25 35.18 8.51
N ASP A 151 3.24 35.45 9.34
CA ASP A 151 2.91 34.65 10.53
C ASP A 151 1.72 33.69 10.29
N ASN A 152 1.42 33.36 9.05
CA ASN A 152 0.32 32.47 8.71
C ASN A 152 0.80 30.99 8.78
N PRO A 153 0.30 30.16 9.72
CA PRO A 153 0.66 28.74 9.80
C PRO A 153 0.39 27.97 8.48
N ASN A 154 -0.60 28.41 7.71
CA ASN A 154 -0.91 27.82 6.42
C ASN A 154 0.18 28.05 5.36
N LEU A 155 1.03 29.07 5.53
CA LEU A 155 2.14 29.33 4.61
C LEU A 155 3.24 28.27 4.74
N GLU A 156 3.59 27.88 5.97
CA GLU A 156 4.56 26.80 6.22
C GLU A 156 4.05 25.50 5.64
N MET A 157 2.80 25.13 5.96
CA MET A 157 2.18 23.94 5.44
C MET A 157 2.08 23.94 3.90
N PHE A 158 1.77 25.08 3.29
CA PHE A 158 1.74 25.22 1.82
C PHE A 158 3.13 25.05 1.20
N ASN A 159 4.15 25.63 1.80
CA ASN A 159 5.54 25.47 1.34
C ASN A 159 5.97 24.00 1.39
N GLU A 160 5.73 23.33 2.51
CA GLU A 160 6.10 21.91 2.69
C GLU A 160 5.27 20.97 1.79
N ALA A 161 3.97 21.26 1.61
CA ALA A 161 3.09 20.39 0.82
C ALA A 161 3.27 20.55 -0.70
N TYR A 162 3.63 21.75 -1.18
CA TYR A 162 3.60 22.06 -2.61
C TYR A 162 4.92 22.61 -3.15
N ILE A 163 5.52 23.58 -2.48
CA ILE A 163 6.70 24.29 -3.03
C ILE A 163 7.96 23.44 -2.90
N MET A 164 8.23 22.88 -1.71
CA MET A 164 9.43 22.07 -1.48
C MET A 164 9.45 20.79 -2.33
N PRO A 165 8.35 20.02 -2.46
CA PRO A 165 8.31 18.90 -3.39
C PRO A 165 8.53 19.30 -4.85
N THR A 166 8.00 20.47 -5.27
CA THR A 166 8.20 20.99 -6.62
C THR A 166 9.67 21.33 -6.88
N ILE A 167 10.36 21.97 -5.93
CA ILE A 167 11.80 22.26 -6.00
C ILE A 167 12.62 20.94 -6.01
N SER A 168 12.30 20.03 -5.12
CA SER A 168 12.98 18.73 -5.02
C SER A 168 12.85 17.94 -6.32
N GLN A 169 11.67 17.94 -6.92
CA GLN A 169 11.43 17.31 -8.22
C GLN A 169 12.28 17.96 -9.33
N ALA A 170 12.31 19.29 -9.40
CA ALA A 170 13.09 20.02 -10.40
C ALA A 170 14.60 19.80 -10.23
N LEU A 171 15.12 19.75 -9.00
CA LEU A 171 16.52 19.40 -8.73
C LEU A 171 16.82 17.95 -9.12
N ARG A 172 15.91 17.03 -8.84
CA ARG A 172 16.03 15.63 -9.27
C ARG A 172 16.09 15.52 -10.80
N GLU A 173 15.25 16.25 -11.50
CA GLU A 173 15.26 16.29 -12.96
C GLU A 173 16.59 16.84 -13.52
N LYS A 174 17.15 17.90 -12.91
CA LYS A 174 18.49 18.41 -13.26
C LYS A 174 19.56 17.35 -13.05
N TYR A 175 19.55 16.68 -11.89
CA TYR A 175 20.50 15.62 -11.58
C TYR A 175 20.40 14.47 -12.58
N MET A 176 19.18 14.04 -12.89
CA MET A 176 18.93 13.00 -13.87
C MET A 176 19.34 13.39 -15.28
N ALA A 177 19.16 14.67 -15.65
CA ALA A 177 19.64 15.18 -16.93
C ALA A 177 21.16 15.11 -17.02
N LEU A 178 21.90 15.45 -15.96
CA LEU A 178 23.35 15.30 -15.90
C LEU A 178 23.76 13.83 -16.01
N LEU A 179 23.16 12.94 -15.22
CA LEU A 179 23.46 11.50 -15.31
C LEU A 179 23.20 10.95 -16.70
N ASN A 180 22.10 11.34 -17.32
CA ASN A 180 21.76 10.90 -18.68
C ASN A 180 22.76 11.36 -19.74
N GLN A 181 23.48 12.47 -19.52
CA GLN A 181 24.55 12.92 -20.42
C GLN A 181 25.83 12.11 -20.25
N THR A 182 26.07 11.49 -19.10
CA THR A 182 27.26 10.64 -18.87
C THR A 182 27.07 9.23 -19.40
N ILE A 183 25.84 8.81 -19.73
CA ILE A 183 25.56 7.48 -20.26
C ILE A 183 26.09 7.37 -21.69
N TYR A 184 27.10 6.52 -21.86
CA TYR A 184 27.74 6.25 -23.12
C TYR A 184 27.85 4.76 -23.36
N VAL A 185 27.48 4.31 -24.54
CA VAL A 185 27.75 2.94 -25.03
C VAL A 185 28.79 3.00 -26.10
N PRO A 186 30.00 2.43 -25.89
CA PRO A 186 31.03 2.37 -26.91
C PRO A 186 30.56 1.63 -28.17
N LYS A 187 31.00 2.06 -29.33
CA LYS A 187 30.61 1.44 -30.61
C LYS A 187 30.97 -0.05 -30.63
N TRP A 188 32.15 -0.41 -30.15
CA TRP A 188 32.60 -1.81 -30.09
C TRP A 188 31.66 -2.70 -29.24
N MET A 189 31.04 -2.14 -28.20
CA MET A 189 30.08 -2.89 -27.35
C MET A 189 28.81 -3.20 -28.11
N ALA A 190 28.28 -2.23 -28.88
CA ALA A 190 27.13 -2.46 -29.74
C ALA A 190 27.44 -3.44 -30.87
N GLU A 191 28.62 -3.32 -31.51
CA GLU A 191 29.10 -4.25 -32.53
C GLU A 191 29.26 -5.66 -31.97
N LYS A 192 29.84 -5.80 -30.77
CA LYS A 192 29.94 -7.09 -30.09
C LYS A 192 28.58 -7.67 -29.77
N SER A 193 27.70 -6.88 -29.16
CA SER A 193 26.33 -7.31 -28.86
C SER A 193 25.56 -7.74 -30.11
N LEU A 194 25.74 -7.00 -31.19
CA LEU A 194 25.15 -7.34 -32.50
C LEU A 194 25.73 -8.67 -33.05
N ALA A 195 27.03 -8.85 -32.95
CA ALA A 195 27.69 -10.11 -33.37
C ALA A 195 27.20 -11.31 -32.53
N ASP A 196 27.06 -11.11 -31.21
CA ASP A 196 26.57 -12.14 -30.29
C ASP A 196 25.11 -12.50 -30.57
N GLN A 197 24.23 -11.50 -30.89
CA GLN A 197 22.83 -11.73 -31.26
C GLN A 197 22.66 -12.39 -32.63
N ASN A 198 23.57 -12.07 -33.57
CA ASN A 198 23.52 -12.54 -34.94
C ASN A 198 24.27 -13.85 -35.16
N SER A 199 24.81 -14.46 -34.11
CA SER A 199 25.63 -15.67 -34.22
C SER A 199 24.93 -16.85 -33.57
N ILE A 200 25.03 -18.00 -34.23
CA ILE A 200 24.61 -19.30 -33.68
C ILE A 200 25.77 -20.28 -33.74
N ALA A 201 25.82 -21.14 -32.76
CA ALA A 201 26.81 -22.22 -32.70
C ALA A 201 26.11 -23.59 -32.79
N GLY A 202 26.69 -24.48 -33.58
CA GLY A 202 26.40 -25.89 -33.52
C GLY A 202 27.55 -26.63 -32.84
N PHE A 203 27.23 -27.64 -32.07
CA PHE A 203 28.24 -28.46 -31.39
C PHE A 203 27.72 -29.86 -31.08
N SER A 204 28.63 -30.81 -31.08
CA SER A 204 28.41 -32.14 -30.52
C SER A 204 28.79 -32.13 -29.05
N TYR A 205 28.06 -32.85 -28.22
CA TYR A 205 28.36 -32.91 -26.79
C TYR A 205 28.09 -34.28 -26.18
N VAL A 206 28.80 -34.55 -25.08
CA VAL A 206 28.55 -35.64 -24.16
C VAL A 206 28.18 -35.05 -22.83
N ALA A 207 27.08 -35.49 -22.26
CA ALA A 207 26.58 -35.01 -20.98
C ALA A 207 26.46 -36.15 -19.97
N VAL A 208 26.94 -35.92 -18.75
CA VAL A 208 26.66 -36.80 -17.61
C VAL A 208 25.86 -35.99 -16.59
N PRO A 209 24.55 -36.21 -16.44
CA PRO A 209 23.71 -35.44 -15.56
C PRO A 209 24.04 -35.69 -14.09
N TYR A 210 23.83 -34.69 -13.24
CA TYR A 210 24.02 -34.81 -11.79
C TYR A 210 23.10 -35.82 -11.15
N THR A 211 21.96 -36.13 -11.77
CA THR A 211 21.04 -37.21 -11.34
C THR A 211 21.64 -38.59 -11.42
N SER A 212 22.76 -38.79 -12.16
CA SER A 212 23.50 -40.07 -12.20
C SER A 212 24.19 -40.43 -10.88
N ILE A 213 24.33 -39.44 -9.96
CA ILE A 213 24.85 -39.62 -8.61
C ILE A 213 23.73 -39.34 -7.61
N LEU A 214 23.42 -40.31 -6.73
CA LEU A 214 22.38 -40.11 -5.71
C LEU A 214 22.77 -39.03 -4.72
N ASP A 215 21.81 -38.14 -4.39
CA ASP A 215 22.01 -37.04 -3.44
C ASP A 215 22.47 -37.52 -2.06
N SER A 216 21.97 -38.66 -1.62
CA SER A 216 22.29 -39.28 -0.34
C SER A 216 23.77 -39.67 -0.19
N THR A 217 24.50 -39.85 -1.30
CA THR A 217 25.94 -40.18 -1.29
C THR A 217 26.83 -38.96 -1.08
N ILE A 218 26.28 -37.74 -1.25
CA ILE A 218 27.01 -36.49 -1.12
C ILE A 218 26.78 -35.89 0.25
N LYS A 219 27.76 -35.96 1.12
CA LYS A 219 27.73 -35.30 2.44
C LYS A 219 28.21 -33.85 2.32
N ILE A 220 27.45 -32.95 2.92
CA ILE A 220 27.77 -31.51 2.95
C ILE A 220 27.92 -31.12 4.43
N SER A 221 29.13 -30.71 4.79
CA SER A 221 29.49 -30.24 6.12
C SER A 221 29.17 -28.76 6.30
N ASP A 222 29.23 -28.26 7.53
CA ASP A 222 29.13 -26.84 7.82
C ASP A 222 30.31 -26.05 7.24
N ASP A 223 31.50 -26.67 7.18
CA ASP A 223 32.71 -26.07 6.57
C ASP A 223 32.55 -25.91 5.05
N ASP A 224 31.89 -26.85 4.38
CA ASP A 224 31.58 -26.72 2.95
C ASP A 224 30.67 -25.50 2.72
N VAL A 225 29.61 -25.36 3.54
CA VAL A 225 28.69 -24.20 3.44
C VAL A 225 29.42 -22.92 3.73
N LYS A 226 30.23 -22.87 4.80
CA LYS A 226 31.02 -21.69 5.15
C LYS A 226 31.97 -21.30 4.01
N SER A 227 32.69 -22.28 3.45
CA SER A 227 33.61 -22.04 2.34
C SER A 227 32.91 -21.52 1.09
N TYR A 228 31.70 -22.01 0.80
CA TYR A 228 30.89 -21.53 -0.31
C TYR A 228 30.41 -20.10 -0.09
N VAL A 229 29.87 -19.80 1.10
CA VAL A 229 29.45 -18.45 1.50
C VAL A 229 30.61 -17.46 1.44
N ASP A 230 31.79 -17.85 1.90
CA ASP A 230 33.00 -16.99 1.85
C ASP A 230 33.46 -16.68 0.41
N LYS A 231 33.23 -17.58 -0.53
CA LYS A 231 33.49 -17.35 -1.98
C LYS A 231 32.42 -16.49 -2.65
N HIS A 232 31.18 -16.52 -2.14
CA HIS A 232 30.01 -15.87 -2.72
C HIS A 232 29.40 -14.80 -1.79
N LYS A 233 30.23 -14.03 -1.06
CA LYS A 233 29.82 -13.09 -0.01
C LYS A 233 28.72 -12.13 -0.43
N GLU A 234 28.74 -11.63 -1.66
CA GLU A 234 27.75 -10.67 -2.14
C GLU A 234 26.34 -11.30 -2.29
N GLU A 235 26.27 -12.61 -2.59
CA GLU A 235 25.02 -13.35 -2.70
C GLU A 235 24.43 -13.69 -1.33
N PHE A 236 25.27 -13.79 -0.30
CA PHE A 236 24.92 -14.12 1.07
C PHE A 236 25.01 -12.93 2.03
N LYS A 237 24.99 -11.70 1.48
CA LYS A 237 24.99 -10.49 2.29
C LYS A 237 23.57 -10.15 2.72
N GLN A 238 23.42 -9.93 4.01
CA GLN A 238 22.18 -9.50 4.65
C GLN A 238 22.28 -8.02 5.02
N GLU A 239 21.42 -7.20 4.47
CA GLU A 239 21.47 -5.74 4.65
C GLU A 239 20.93 -5.30 6.01
N ASP A 240 19.98 -6.07 6.60
CA ASP A 240 19.36 -5.75 7.88
C ASP A 240 19.56 -6.87 8.90
N ALA A 241 19.54 -6.53 10.19
CA ALA A 241 19.33 -7.54 11.22
C ALA A 241 17.89 -8.09 11.10
N VAL A 242 17.72 -9.41 11.21
CA VAL A 242 16.40 -10.03 11.16
C VAL A 242 16.24 -11.08 12.26
N ARG A 243 15.00 -11.27 12.68
CA ARG A 243 14.62 -12.33 13.61
C ARG A 243 13.51 -13.18 13.04
N SER A 244 13.43 -14.43 13.49
CA SER A 244 12.35 -15.34 13.13
C SER A 244 11.72 -15.91 14.38
N ILE A 245 10.42 -16.18 14.27
CA ILE A 245 9.62 -16.76 15.35
C ILE A 245 8.86 -17.99 14.88
N SER A 246 8.58 -18.88 15.81
CA SER A 246 7.51 -19.87 15.71
C SER A 246 6.38 -19.45 16.63
N TYR A 247 5.13 -19.48 16.20
CA TYR A 247 4.02 -18.96 16.99
C TYR A 247 2.78 -19.84 16.91
N VAL A 248 1.95 -19.74 17.93
CA VAL A 248 0.60 -20.30 17.99
C VAL A 248 -0.42 -19.18 18.15
N SER A 249 -1.59 -19.33 17.55
CA SER A 249 -2.69 -18.36 17.60
C SER A 249 -3.92 -18.96 18.25
N PHE A 250 -4.51 -18.22 19.16
CA PHE A 250 -5.78 -18.51 19.80
C PHE A 250 -6.80 -17.50 19.27
N ASN A 251 -7.68 -17.96 18.38
CA ASN A 251 -8.62 -17.10 17.68
C ASN A 251 -9.74 -16.64 18.58
N ALA A 252 -10.04 -15.36 18.57
CA ALA A 252 -11.16 -14.74 19.25
C ALA A 252 -12.31 -14.40 18.26
N PHE A 253 -12.44 -15.16 17.18
CA PHE A 253 -13.54 -15.00 16.23
C PHE A 253 -14.89 -15.35 16.87
N PRO A 254 -15.98 -14.71 16.41
CA PRO A 254 -17.32 -15.05 16.86
C PRO A 254 -17.60 -16.55 16.69
N ASN A 255 -18.13 -17.17 17.72
CA ASN A 255 -18.49 -18.57 17.72
C ASN A 255 -20.02 -18.78 17.52
N GLY A 256 -20.49 -20.03 17.55
CA GLY A 256 -21.91 -20.35 17.37
C GLY A 256 -22.82 -19.77 18.47
N GLN A 257 -22.31 -19.58 19.70
CA GLN A 257 -23.07 -18.94 20.77
C GLN A 257 -23.21 -17.43 20.51
N ASP A 258 -22.13 -16.77 20.06
CA ASP A 258 -22.17 -15.34 19.69
C ASP A 258 -23.19 -15.11 18.57
N SER A 259 -23.14 -15.94 17.54
CA SER A 259 -24.10 -15.91 16.44
C SER A 259 -25.53 -16.09 16.94
N SER A 260 -25.76 -17.06 17.85
CA SER A 260 -27.10 -17.31 18.43
C SER A 260 -27.57 -16.14 19.28
N ASN A 261 -26.69 -15.51 20.04
CA ASN A 261 -27.02 -14.35 20.88
C ASN A 261 -27.46 -13.17 20.01
N VAL A 262 -26.72 -12.87 18.93
CA VAL A 262 -27.07 -11.78 18.00
C VAL A 262 -28.38 -12.09 17.26
N PHE A 263 -28.57 -13.35 16.83
CA PHE A 263 -29.85 -13.78 16.23
C PHE A 263 -31.04 -13.54 17.16
N ASN A 264 -30.93 -13.98 18.43
CA ASN A 264 -31.98 -13.78 19.42
C ASN A 264 -32.23 -12.31 19.71
N GLN A 265 -31.18 -11.51 19.83
CA GLN A 265 -31.26 -10.06 20.01
C GLN A 265 -32.09 -9.40 18.90
N ILE A 266 -31.68 -9.64 17.63
CA ILE A 266 -32.37 -9.01 16.50
C ILE A 266 -33.78 -9.55 16.28
N ASN A 267 -34.03 -10.84 16.63
CA ASN A 267 -35.33 -11.42 16.55
C ASN A 267 -36.31 -10.79 17.57
N ASN A 268 -35.83 -10.44 18.76
CA ASN A 268 -36.63 -9.68 19.75
C ASN A 268 -36.94 -8.28 19.24
N MET A 269 -36.00 -7.60 18.58
CA MET A 269 -36.19 -6.27 18.01
C MET A 269 -37.12 -6.25 16.77
N LYS A 270 -37.32 -7.39 16.10
CA LYS A 270 -38.20 -7.53 14.95
C LYS A 270 -39.62 -7.07 15.20
N SER A 271 -40.20 -7.43 16.35
CA SER A 271 -41.55 -7.05 16.72
C SER A 271 -41.71 -5.54 16.93
N GLU A 272 -40.70 -4.89 17.51
CA GLU A 272 -40.66 -3.45 17.67
C GLU A 272 -40.55 -2.73 16.33
N LEU A 273 -39.67 -3.21 15.45
CA LEU A 273 -39.56 -2.66 14.10
C LEU A 273 -40.89 -2.78 13.33
N ALA A 274 -41.57 -3.90 13.46
CA ALA A 274 -42.85 -4.12 12.78
C ALA A 274 -43.88 -3.04 13.08
N ILE A 275 -43.98 -2.59 14.34
CA ILE A 275 -44.94 -1.57 14.78
C ILE A 275 -44.37 -0.13 14.74
N ALA A 276 -43.07 0.05 14.49
CA ALA A 276 -42.46 1.37 14.44
C ALA A 276 -43.09 2.22 13.33
N THR A 277 -43.66 3.36 13.69
CA THR A 277 -44.25 4.34 12.76
C THR A 277 -43.18 5.22 12.11
N ASP A 278 -42.06 5.43 12.81
CA ASP A 278 -40.85 6.12 12.32
C ASP A 278 -39.67 5.15 12.33
N PRO A 279 -39.43 4.42 11.22
CA PRO A 279 -38.32 3.47 11.12
C PRO A 279 -36.96 4.11 11.22
N GLN A 280 -36.78 5.34 10.74
CA GLN A 280 -35.51 6.06 10.79
C GLN A 280 -35.09 6.30 12.24
N ASN A 281 -35.99 6.87 13.04
CA ASN A 281 -35.75 7.15 14.45
C ASN A 281 -35.53 5.87 15.27
N TYR A 282 -36.31 4.82 14.95
CA TYR A 282 -36.13 3.51 15.56
C TYR A 282 -34.75 2.92 15.30
N LEU A 283 -34.32 2.83 14.03
CA LEU A 283 -33.02 2.27 13.63
C LEU A 283 -31.84 3.04 14.22
N THR A 284 -31.97 4.36 14.31
CA THR A 284 -30.97 5.21 14.97
C THR A 284 -30.87 4.90 16.45
N ARG A 285 -32.00 4.80 17.15
CA ARG A 285 -32.09 4.52 18.59
C ARG A 285 -31.47 3.17 18.95
N VAL A 286 -31.71 2.16 18.14
CA VAL A 286 -31.16 0.81 18.37
C VAL A 286 -29.77 0.61 17.75
N SER A 287 -29.16 1.65 17.18
CA SER A 287 -27.86 1.61 16.55
C SER A 287 -27.75 0.48 15.51
N SER A 288 -28.64 0.51 14.51
CA SER A 288 -28.57 -0.42 13.39
C SER A 288 -27.30 -0.17 12.56
N GLU A 289 -26.57 -1.23 12.19
CA GLU A 289 -25.37 -1.13 11.33
C GLU A 289 -25.71 -0.61 9.94
N THR A 290 -26.90 -0.93 9.43
CA THR A 290 -27.38 -0.41 8.15
C THR A 290 -28.15 0.88 8.38
N PRO A 291 -27.65 2.04 7.90
CA PRO A 291 -28.36 3.31 8.01
C PRO A 291 -29.69 3.27 7.25
N TYR A 292 -30.69 3.98 7.78
CA TYR A 292 -31.96 4.13 7.06
C TYR A 292 -31.79 5.00 5.81
N LEU A 293 -32.20 4.47 4.67
CA LEU A 293 -32.23 5.22 3.42
C LEU A 293 -33.66 5.70 3.12
N ASP A 294 -33.87 6.99 3.23
CA ASP A 294 -35.19 7.62 2.94
C ASP A 294 -35.40 7.81 1.43
N ALA A 295 -35.26 6.72 0.67
CA ALA A 295 -35.43 6.72 -0.78
C ALA A 295 -36.06 5.41 -1.27
N TYR A 296 -36.69 5.45 -2.45
CA TYR A 296 -37.08 4.25 -3.17
C TYR A 296 -35.92 3.77 -4.06
N ILE A 297 -35.63 2.48 -3.99
CA ILE A 297 -34.62 1.82 -4.82
C ILE A 297 -35.33 0.92 -5.82
N LEU A 298 -34.94 1.00 -7.10
CA LEU A 298 -35.46 0.08 -8.14
C LEU A 298 -35.21 -1.38 -7.74
N GLY A 299 -36.21 -2.24 -7.96
CA GLY A 299 -36.11 -3.65 -7.60
C GLY A 299 -34.92 -4.37 -8.24
N SER A 300 -34.47 -3.93 -9.43
CA SER A 300 -33.27 -4.43 -10.11
C SER A 300 -31.94 -4.00 -9.44
N LYS A 301 -31.98 -3.02 -8.55
CA LYS A 301 -30.80 -2.49 -7.83
C LYS A 301 -30.74 -2.99 -6.38
N ILE A 302 -31.75 -3.72 -5.90
CA ILE A 302 -31.73 -4.33 -4.56
C ILE A 302 -30.91 -5.61 -4.63
N MET A 303 -29.68 -5.55 -4.12
CA MET A 303 -28.68 -6.62 -4.21
C MET A 303 -28.40 -7.27 -2.83
N VAL A 304 -29.43 -7.39 -2.00
CA VAL A 304 -29.32 -8.03 -0.67
C VAL A 304 -29.73 -9.52 -0.75
N PRO A 305 -29.29 -10.37 0.17
CA PRO A 305 -29.83 -11.72 0.31
C PRO A 305 -31.35 -11.71 0.48
N ASN A 306 -32.03 -12.68 -0.10
CA ASN A 306 -33.49 -12.78 -0.06
C ASN A 306 -34.27 -11.59 -0.68
N ALA A 307 -33.63 -10.86 -1.65
CA ALA A 307 -34.22 -9.68 -2.29
C ALA A 307 -35.62 -9.94 -2.84
N ASP A 308 -35.89 -11.11 -3.44
CA ASP A 308 -37.20 -11.43 -4.01
C ASP A 308 -38.29 -11.62 -2.93
N THR A 309 -37.93 -12.27 -1.84
CA THR A 309 -38.82 -12.39 -0.66
C THR A 309 -39.14 -11.01 -0.08
N ILE A 310 -38.13 -10.15 0.05
CA ILE A 310 -38.30 -8.79 0.59
C ILE A 310 -39.19 -7.95 -0.34
N LYS A 311 -38.98 -8.04 -1.64
CA LYS A 311 -39.82 -7.34 -2.66
C LYS A 311 -41.27 -7.82 -2.64
N ALA A 312 -41.53 -9.07 -2.23
CA ALA A 312 -42.88 -9.63 -2.14
C ALA A 312 -43.64 -9.24 -0.88
N LEU A 313 -42.97 -8.69 0.15
CA LEU A 313 -43.62 -8.30 1.42
C LEU A 313 -44.70 -7.25 1.18
N ALA A 314 -45.84 -7.34 1.86
CA ALA A 314 -46.78 -6.24 1.90
C ALA A 314 -46.22 -5.05 2.69
N ASP A 315 -46.75 -3.84 2.44
CA ASP A 315 -46.30 -2.64 3.14
C ASP A 315 -46.54 -2.78 4.65
N GLY A 316 -45.52 -2.44 5.44
CA GLY A 316 -45.51 -2.64 6.91
C GLY A 316 -45.03 -4.03 7.34
N GLN A 317 -45.01 -5.03 6.49
CA GLN A 317 -44.53 -6.37 6.85
C GLN A 317 -43.00 -6.43 7.03
N VAL A 318 -42.58 -7.38 7.88
CA VAL A 318 -41.17 -7.63 8.20
C VAL A 318 -40.76 -9.05 7.81
N PHE A 319 -39.54 -9.19 7.32
CA PHE A 319 -38.91 -10.46 6.99
C PHE A 319 -37.56 -10.60 7.69
N GLY A 320 -37.20 -11.78 8.11
CA GLY A 320 -35.95 -12.10 8.80
C GLY A 320 -36.19 -12.59 10.23
N PRO A 321 -35.16 -12.73 11.08
CA PRO A 321 -33.75 -12.45 10.75
C PRO A 321 -33.16 -13.37 9.65
N TYR A 322 -32.34 -12.81 8.79
CA TYR A 322 -31.55 -13.56 7.81
C TYR A 322 -30.07 -13.08 7.84
N LEU A 323 -29.18 -13.95 7.40
CA LEU A 323 -27.74 -13.62 7.34
C LEU A 323 -27.44 -12.78 6.10
N ASP A 324 -26.76 -11.66 6.30
CA ASP A 324 -26.26 -10.76 5.27
C ASP A 324 -24.78 -10.43 5.54
N GLY A 325 -23.87 -11.15 4.88
CA GLY A 325 -22.45 -11.12 5.19
C GLY A 325 -22.20 -11.57 6.64
N LYS A 326 -21.64 -10.69 7.46
CA LYS A 326 -21.40 -10.92 8.89
C LYS A 326 -22.51 -10.41 9.80
N ASN A 327 -23.63 -9.95 9.24
CA ASN A 327 -24.74 -9.38 10.00
C ASN A 327 -25.96 -10.29 9.98
N TYR A 328 -26.71 -10.30 11.06
CA TYR A 328 -28.13 -10.65 10.99
C TYR A 328 -28.94 -9.41 10.65
N THR A 329 -29.89 -9.57 9.73
CA THR A 329 -30.69 -8.46 9.20
C THR A 329 -32.19 -8.80 9.22
N VAL A 330 -33.01 -7.82 9.60
CA VAL A 330 -34.46 -7.83 9.45
C VAL A 330 -34.84 -6.71 8.49
N ALA A 331 -35.61 -7.02 7.47
CA ALA A 331 -36.15 -6.05 6.51
C ALA A 331 -37.61 -5.72 6.79
N LYS A 332 -37.97 -4.43 6.78
CA LYS A 332 -39.35 -3.95 6.82
C LYS A 332 -39.71 -3.25 5.52
N MET A 333 -40.74 -3.68 4.82
CA MET A 333 -41.26 -2.97 3.68
C MET A 333 -41.96 -1.70 4.15
N ILE A 334 -41.51 -0.55 3.67
CA ILE A 334 -42.09 0.76 4.00
C ILE A 334 -43.11 1.18 2.93
N GLY A 335 -42.83 0.87 1.67
CA GLY A 335 -43.75 1.18 0.58
C GLY A 335 -43.16 0.92 -0.78
N ARG A 336 -44.01 1.04 -1.78
CA ARG A 336 -43.68 0.87 -3.20
C ARG A 336 -44.10 2.08 -4.00
N ARG A 337 -43.36 2.37 -5.04
CA ARG A 337 -43.65 3.48 -5.95
C ARG A 337 -43.04 3.17 -7.33
N SER A 338 -43.69 3.64 -8.39
CA SER A 338 -43.01 3.68 -9.68
C SER A 338 -42.00 4.80 -9.68
N ILE A 339 -40.73 4.45 -10.01
CA ILE A 339 -39.63 5.41 -10.16
C ILE A 339 -38.85 5.13 -11.44
N PRO A 340 -38.27 6.15 -12.08
CA PRO A 340 -37.42 5.94 -13.24
C PRO A 340 -36.03 5.43 -12.84
N ASP A 341 -35.35 4.69 -13.75
CA ASP A 341 -33.91 4.39 -13.59
C ASP A 341 -33.07 5.66 -13.71
N SER A 342 -33.50 6.60 -14.57
CA SER A 342 -32.93 7.94 -14.66
C SER A 342 -34.01 8.99 -14.94
N ALA A 343 -33.88 10.15 -14.34
CA ALA A 343 -34.74 11.32 -14.56
C ALA A 343 -34.01 12.40 -15.31
N LYS A 344 -34.54 12.84 -16.45
CA LYS A 344 -34.07 14.06 -17.14
C LYS A 344 -34.93 15.22 -16.70
N VAL A 345 -34.29 16.25 -16.18
CA VAL A 345 -34.90 17.49 -15.70
C VAL A 345 -34.20 18.70 -16.28
N ARG A 346 -34.84 19.87 -16.24
CA ARG A 346 -34.17 21.16 -16.39
C ARG A 346 -34.53 22.06 -15.24
N HIS A 347 -33.62 22.99 -14.91
CA HIS A 347 -33.86 23.87 -13.77
C HIS A 347 -33.28 25.28 -13.96
N ILE A 348 -33.76 26.19 -13.15
CA ILE A 348 -33.22 27.53 -12.93
C ILE A 348 -32.93 27.66 -11.44
N LEU A 349 -31.72 28.10 -11.08
CA LEU A 349 -31.29 28.32 -9.69
C LEU A 349 -31.15 29.80 -9.41
N ILE A 350 -31.74 30.28 -8.30
CA ILE A 350 -31.45 31.59 -7.71
C ILE A 350 -30.86 31.35 -6.33
N LYS A 351 -29.55 31.60 -6.17
CA LYS A 351 -28.83 31.39 -4.91
C LYS A 351 -29.19 32.44 -3.86
N THR A 352 -29.32 32.01 -2.61
CA THR A 352 -29.44 32.89 -1.43
C THR A 352 -28.16 32.91 -0.61
N ALA A 353 -27.38 31.83 -0.63
CA ALA A 353 -26.05 31.75 -0.02
C ALA A 353 -25.13 30.83 -0.83
N GLU A 354 -23.81 31.01 -0.72
CA GLU A 354 -22.78 30.17 -1.28
C GLU A 354 -21.66 29.95 -0.25
N LYS A 355 -21.35 28.67 0.07
CA LYS A 355 -20.35 28.31 1.10
C LYS A 355 -20.56 29.07 2.42
N GLY A 356 -21.82 29.20 2.84
CA GLY A 356 -22.21 29.91 4.06
C GLY A 356 -22.19 31.42 3.99
N GLN A 357 -21.79 32.03 2.84
CA GLN A 357 -21.80 33.48 2.64
C GLN A 357 -23.12 33.93 1.98
N PRO A 358 -23.83 34.93 2.52
CA PRO A 358 -25.05 35.44 1.92
C PRO A 358 -24.79 36.05 0.52
N VAL A 359 -25.61 35.65 -0.46
CA VAL A 359 -25.58 36.20 -1.85
C VAL A 359 -26.77 37.07 -2.10
N LEU A 360 -27.97 36.65 -1.70
CA LEU A 360 -29.23 37.37 -1.91
C LEU A 360 -30.19 37.05 -0.77
N ALA A 361 -30.98 38.04 -0.33
CA ALA A 361 -32.02 37.82 0.67
C ALA A 361 -33.06 36.81 0.16
N ASP A 362 -33.49 35.88 1.02
CA ASP A 362 -34.47 34.84 0.69
C ASP A 362 -35.75 35.37 0.03
N SER A 363 -36.28 36.45 0.57
CA SER A 363 -37.50 37.10 0.02
C SER A 363 -37.31 37.61 -1.39
N VAL A 364 -36.13 38.16 -1.69
CA VAL A 364 -35.79 38.67 -3.03
C VAL A 364 -35.58 37.52 -4.00
N ALA A 365 -34.86 36.45 -3.58
CA ALA A 365 -34.65 35.25 -4.38
C ALA A 365 -35.98 34.54 -4.69
N LYS A 366 -36.86 34.42 -3.66
CA LYS A 366 -38.18 33.84 -3.85
C LYS A 366 -39.02 34.66 -4.83
N PHE A 367 -39.06 35.99 -4.70
CA PHE A 367 -39.74 36.84 -5.64
C PHE A 367 -39.21 36.71 -7.08
N ARG A 368 -37.88 36.62 -7.26
CA ARG A 368 -37.26 36.39 -8.57
C ARG A 368 -37.67 35.07 -9.19
N ILE A 369 -37.58 33.97 -8.43
CA ILE A 369 -37.91 32.63 -8.97
C ILE A 369 -39.40 32.55 -9.30
N ASP A 370 -40.28 33.15 -8.50
CA ASP A 370 -41.74 33.17 -8.76
C ASP A 370 -42.05 34.02 -10.01
N SER A 371 -41.33 35.12 -10.22
CA SER A 371 -41.45 35.96 -11.44
C SER A 371 -41.03 35.18 -12.67
N ILE A 372 -39.94 34.36 -12.57
CA ILE A 372 -39.47 33.49 -13.67
C ILE A 372 -40.49 32.38 -13.94
N GLU A 373 -41.02 31.73 -12.90
CA GLU A 373 -42.06 30.76 -13.01
C GLU A 373 -43.30 31.31 -13.76
N ASN A 374 -43.76 32.50 -13.37
CA ASN A 374 -44.91 33.15 -13.99
C ASN A 374 -44.62 33.53 -15.46
N ALA A 375 -43.44 34.03 -15.78
CA ALA A 375 -43.03 34.31 -17.15
C ALA A 375 -43.03 33.02 -18.02
N ILE A 376 -42.49 31.94 -17.54
CA ILE A 376 -42.48 30.65 -18.25
C ILE A 376 -43.89 30.07 -18.39
N LYS A 377 -44.74 30.20 -17.38
CA LYS A 377 -46.17 29.81 -17.47
C LYS A 377 -46.90 30.67 -18.51
N SER A 378 -46.49 31.88 -18.71
CA SER A 378 -47.04 32.83 -19.72
C SER A 378 -46.39 32.69 -21.13
N GLY A 379 -45.53 31.65 -21.35
CA GLY A 379 -44.99 31.33 -22.65
C GLY A 379 -43.54 31.81 -22.89
N ALA A 380 -42.86 32.35 -21.91
CA ALA A 380 -41.44 32.69 -22.05
C ALA A 380 -40.59 31.40 -22.26
N ASP A 381 -39.59 31.50 -23.14
CA ASP A 381 -38.69 30.39 -23.44
C ASP A 381 -37.80 30.07 -22.23
N PHE A 382 -37.83 28.80 -21.83
CA PHE A 382 -37.11 28.31 -20.65
C PHE A 382 -35.59 28.47 -20.78
N ASN A 383 -35.02 28.18 -21.95
CA ASN A 383 -33.59 28.31 -22.19
C ASN A 383 -33.12 29.78 -22.05
N SER A 384 -33.89 30.73 -22.62
CA SER A 384 -33.61 32.14 -22.48
C SER A 384 -33.62 32.57 -21.01
N MET A 385 -34.53 32.02 -20.19
CA MET A 385 -34.58 32.30 -18.77
C MET A 385 -33.40 31.69 -18.00
N VAL A 386 -32.97 30.46 -18.38
CA VAL A 386 -31.75 29.84 -17.81
C VAL A 386 -30.53 30.71 -18.07
N ILE A 387 -30.29 31.08 -19.33
CA ILE A 387 -29.11 31.89 -19.70
C ILE A 387 -29.11 33.23 -18.95
N LYS A 388 -30.27 33.88 -18.83
CA LYS A 388 -30.40 35.20 -18.24
C LYS A 388 -30.34 35.24 -16.72
N TYR A 389 -30.93 34.25 -16.05
CA TYR A 389 -31.20 34.34 -14.62
C TYR A 389 -30.59 33.24 -13.76
N SER A 390 -30.24 32.07 -14.32
CA SER A 390 -29.76 30.98 -13.51
C SER A 390 -28.36 31.25 -12.93
N ASP A 391 -28.20 31.00 -11.63
CA ASP A 391 -26.91 31.03 -10.94
C ASP A 391 -26.13 29.71 -11.07
N ASP A 392 -26.75 28.67 -11.67
CA ASP A 392 -26.06 27.42 -12.00
C ASP A 392 -25.31 27.54 -13.34
N GLN A 393 -24.03 27.90 -13.26
CA GLN A 393 -23.19 28.02 -14.45
C GLN A 393 -22.96 26.70 -15.18
N GLY A 394 -23.04 25.57 -14.44
CA GLY A 394 -22.76 24.22 -14.99
C GLY A 394 -23.79 23.76 -16.03
N SER A 395 -25.04 24.23 -15.90
CA SER A 395 -26.13 23.82 -16.80
C SER A 395 -26.56 24.88 -17.81
N LYS A 396 -25.96 26.10 -17.82
CA LYS A 396 -26.34 27.13 -18.79
C LYS A 396 -26.15 26.71 -20.23
N ALA A 397 -25.08 26.01 -20.55
CA ALA A 397 -24.78 25.51 -21.90
C ALA A 397 -25.75 24.42 -22.38
N THR A 398 -26.42 23.74 -21.45
CA THR A 398 -27.38 22.67 -21.70
C THR A 398 -28.83 23.10 -21.46
N ALA A 399 -29.12 24.38 -21.50
CA ALA A 399 -30.47 24.93 -21.23
C ALA A 399 -31.04 24.54 -19.86
N GLY A 400 -30.19 24.39 -18.85
CA GLY A 400 -30.55 23.98 -17.52
C GLY A 400 -30.76 22.47 -17.34
N GLU A 401 -30.45 21.64 -18.37
CA GLU A 401 -30.74 20.23 -18.37
C GLU A 401 -29.69 19.39 -17.60
N TYR A 402 -30.19 18.43 -16.83
CA TYR A 402 -29.44 17.34 -16.21
C TYR A 402 -30.17 16.03 -16.37
N THR A 403 -29.40 14.94 -16.41
CA THR A 403 -29.93 13.57 -16.32
C THR A 403 -29.31 12.90 -15.11
N PHE A 404 -30.11 12.56 -14.13
CA PHE A 404 -29.69 11.90 -12.90
C PHE A 404 -30.09 10.44 -12.89
N PRO A 405 -29.19 9.48 -12.70
CA PRO A 405 -29.56 8.11 -12.40
C PRO A 405 -30.20 8.03 -11.00
N SER A 406 -31.11 7.09 -10.79
CA SER A 406 -31.82 6.91 -9.51
C SER A 406 -30.89 6.64 -8.32
N THR A 407 -29.69 6.11 -8.58
CA THR A 407 -28.62 5.89 -7.57
C THR A 407 -28.08 7.20 -6.99
N GLN A 408 -28.26 8.32 -7.66
CA GLN A 408 -27.84 9.65 -7.18
C GLN A 408 -28.91 10.35 -6.32
N PHE A 409 -30.06 9.71 -6.05
CA PHE A 409 -31.12 10.31 -5.25
C PHE A 409 -30.60 10.89 -3.92
N SER A 410 -29.75 10.16 -3.22
CA SER A 410 -29.16 10.60 -1.94
C SER A 410 -28.00 11.59 -2.07
N GLY A 411 -27.47 11.76 -3.28
CA GLY A 411 -26.36 12.69 -3.58
C GLY A 411 -26.80 14.10 -3.97
N ILE A 412 -28.11 14.30 -4.17
CA ILE A 412 -28.73 15.60 -4.44
C ILE A 412 -29.69 15.95 -3.29
N SER A 413 -30.06 17.23 -3.18
CA SER A 413 -30.99 17.59 -2.10
C SER A 413 -32.32 16.85 -2.24
N LYS A 414 -32.88 16.47 -1.10
CA LYS A 414 -34.13 15.68 -1.04
C LYS A 414 -35.28 16.39 -1.82
N GLU A 415 -35.44 17.68 -1.63
CA GLU A 415 -36.48 18.47 -2.25
C GLU A 415 -36.37 18.48 -3.79
N PHE A 416 -35.14 18.54 -4.31
CA PHE A 416 -34.88 18.45 -5.75
C PHE A 416 -35.11 17.02 -6.25
N ALA A 417 -34.58 16.03 -5.54
CA ALA A 417 -34.68 14.62 -5.89
C ALA A 417 -36.14 14.14 -5.94
N GLU A 418 -36.96 14.55 -4.98
CA GLU A 418 -38.38 14.22 -4.95
C GLU A 418 -39.13 14.77 -6.18
N VAL A 419 -38.83 15.98 -6.63
CA VAL A 419 -39.44 16.51 -7.86
C VAL A 419 -38.98 15.73 -9.06
N ALA A 420 -37.66 15.46 -9.18
CA ALA A 420 -37.07 14.80 -10.34
C ALA A 420 -37.55 13.35 -10.50
N PHE A 421 -37.59 12.58 -9.42
CA PHE A 421 -37.85 11.14 -9.46
C PHE A 421 -39.27 10.76 -9.11
N TYR A 422 -39.99 11.61 -8.32
CA TYR A 422 -41.31 11.32 -7.82
C TYR A 422 -42.41 12.18 -8.43
N GLY A 423 -42.04 13.28 -9.13
CA GLY A 423 -42.97 14.07 -9.96
C GLY A 423 -43.36 13.34 -11.25
N ASN A 424 -44.34 13.84 -11.97
CA ASN A 424 -44.72 13.34 -13.29
C ASN A 424 -43.93 14.10 -14.38
N VAL A 425 -43.77 13.47 -15.55
CA VAL A 425 -43.21 14.17 -16.71
C VAL A 425 -44.11 15.37 -17.05
N GLY A 426 -43.50 16.53 -17.17
CA GLY A 426 -44.20 17.81 -17.35
C GLY A 426 -44.43 18.61 -16.08
N ASP A 427 -44.28 18.00 -14.90
CA ASP A 427 -44.41 18.73 -13.63
C ASP A 427 -43.35 19.83 -13.53
N LYS A 428 -43.80 21.00 -13.03
CA LYS A 428 -42.96 22.18 -12.79
C LYS A 428 -43.14 22.63 -11.35
N LYS A 429 -42.05 22.77 -10.59
CA LYS A 429 -42.12 23.10 -9.17
C LYS A 429 -40.98 23.98 -8.71
N VAL A 430 -41.27 24.96 -7.86
CA VAL A 430 -40.25 25.70 -7.11
C VAL A 430 -40.00 24.99 -5.81
N VAL A 431 -38.71 24.71 -5.53
CA VAL A 431 -38.27 24.15 -4.26
C VAL A 431 -37.12 24.99 -3.69
N LYS A 432 -37.01 25.05 -2.38
CA LYS A 432 -35.85 25.63 -1.69
C LYS A 432 -34.91 24.49 -1.36
N VAL A 433 -33.64 24.68 -1.67
CA VAL A 433 -32.54 23.75 -1.35
C VAL A 433 -31.61 24.44 -0.38
N GLU A 434 -31.22 23.73 0.69
CA GLU A 434 -30.25 24.20 1.67
C GLU A 434 -29.26 23.10 1.96
N ASN A 435 -27.97 23.32 1.65
CA ASN A 435 -26.88 22.40 1.95
C ASN A 435 -25.60 23.15 2.29
N ALA A 436 -24.52 22.42 2.62
CA ALA A 436 -23.23 23.01 3.00
C ALA A 436 -22.56 23.81 1.87
N GLN A 437 -22.90 23.55 0.60
CA GLN A 437 -22.28 24.22 -0.55
C GLN A 437 -23.04 25.49 -0.95
N TYR A 438 -24.36 25.44 -0.92
CA TYR A 438 -25.20 26.60 -1.26
C TYR A 438 -26.61 26.48 -0.66
N SER A 439 -27.29 27.62 -0.59
CA SER A 439 -28.75 27.70 -0.39
C SER A 439 -29.37 28.46 -1.55
N GLY A 440 -30.58 28.12 -1.96
CA GLY A 440 -31.24 28.79 -3.07
C GLY A 440 -32.59 28.17 -3.46
N PHE A 441 -33.29 28.87 -4.36
CA PHE A 441 -34.54 28.38 -4.93
C PHE A 441 -34.32 27.84 -6.33
N HIS A 442 -34.85 26.63 -6.58
CA HIS A 442 -34.84 25.99 -7.88
C HIS A 442 -36.24 25.97 -8.47
N TYR A 443 -36.40 26.39 -9.70
CA TYR A 443 -37.55 26.08 -10.54
C TYR A 443 -37.20 24.89 -11.42
N ILE A 444 -37.82 23.75 -11.20
CA ILE A 444 -37.50 22.47 -11.81
C ILE A 444 -38.63 22.03 -12.71
N GLU A 445 -38.33 21.54 -13.91
CA GLU A 445 -39.25 20.87 -14.82
C GLU A 445 -38.77 19.46 -15.10
N VAL A 446 -39.65 18.48 -14.96
CA VAL A 446 -39.38 17.08 -15.27
C VAL A 446 -39.62 16.85 -16.78
N LEU A 447 -38.55 16.58 -17.51
CA LEU A 447 -38.61 16.43 -18.98
C LEU A 447 -38.90 15.00 -19.41
N LYS A 448 -38.27 14.02 -18.75
CA LYS A 448 -38.39 12.61 -19.14
C LYS A 448 -38.02 11.69 -17.99
N HIS A 449 -38.78 10.60 -17.88
CA HIS A 449 -38.43 9.45 -17.06
C HIS A 449 -37.95 8.32 -17.99
N ILE A 450 -36.78 7.75 -17.69
CA ILE A 450 -36.14 6.71 -18.50
C ILE A 450 -36.27 5.39 -17.73
N ASN A 451 -36.74 4.34 -18.42
CA ASN A 451 -36.90 2.99 -17.88
C ASN A 451 -37.59 2.96 -16.50
N PRO A 452 -38.86 3.40 -16.37
CA PRO A 452 -39.56 3.36 -15.10
C PRO A 452 -39.80 1.92 -14.67
N GLY A 453 -39.69 1.68 -13.36
CA GLY A 453 -39.89 0.37 -12.75
C GLY A 453 -40.38 0.51 -11.31
N THR A 454 -40.73 -0.61 -10.67
CA THR A 454 -41.13 -0.60 -9.28
C THR A 454 -39.92 -0.32 -8.37
N GLY A 455 -39.97 0.79 -7.67
CA GLY A 455 -39.10 1.13 -6.57
C GLY A 455 -39.67 0.66 -5.23
N TYR A 456 -38.80 0.22 -4.37
CA TYR A 456 -39.09 -0.27 -3.04
C TYR A 456 -38.37 0.58 -2.00
N LYS A 457 -39.05 0.97 -0.95
CA LYS A 457 -38.51 1.63 0.22
C LYS A 457 -38.48 0.61 1.34
N VAL A 458 -37.31 0.24 1.81
CA VAL A 458 -37.10 -0.83 2.79
C VAL A 458 -36.25 -0.29 3.94
N ALA A 459 -36.67 -0.55 5.17
CA ALA A 459 -35.88 -0.32 6.36
C ALA A 459 -35.15 -1.62 6.76
N TYR A 460 -33.86 -1.56 6.96
CA TYR A 460 -33.03 -2.70 7.37
C TYR A 460 -32.49 -2.49 8.77
N LEU A 461 -32.90 -3.37 9.68
CA LEU A 461 -32.34 -3.48 11.02
C LEU A 461 -31.24 -4.53 10.97
N SER A 462 -29.99 -4.13 11.18
CA SER A 462 -28.84 -5.03 11.10
C SER A 462 -28.00 -4.96 12.37
N LYS A 463 -27.46 -6.11 12.77
CA LYS A 463 -26.50 -6.26 13.87
C LYS A 463 -25.37 -7.17 13.43
N THR A 464 -24.14 -6.74 13.66
CA THR A 464 -22.93 -7.52 13.36
C THR A 464 -22.79 -8.69 14.34
N ILE A 465 -22.33 -9.81 13.83
CA ILE A 465 -21.95 -10.96 14.65
C ILE A 465 -20.51 -10.73 15.08
N ASP A 466 -20.34 -10.09 16.24
CA ASP A 466 -19.05 -9.86 16.86
C ASP A 466 -18.81 -10.88 17.97
N ALA A 467 -17.52 -11.12 18.29
CA ALA A 467 -17.15 -11.98 19.41
C ALA A 467 -17.62 -11.34 20.75
N SER A 468 -18.27 -12.11 21.57
CA SER A 468 -18.62 -11.68 22.93
C SER A 468 -17.38 -11.60 23.82
N GLN A 469 -17.51 -10.86 24.93
CA GLN A 469 -16.42 -10.77 25.92
C GLN A 469 -16.02 -12.15 26.47
N GLU A 470 -16.97 -13.08 26.56
CA GLU A 470 -16.71 -14.47 26.95
C GLU A 470 -15.82 -15.19 25.93
N THR A 471 -16.09 -15.02 24.63
CA THR A 471 -15.28 -15.60 23.54
C THR A 471 -13.86 -14.99 23.54
N ILE A 472 -13.77 -13.67 23.65
CA ILE A 472 -12.47 -12.97 23.75
C ILE A 472 -11.69 -13.43 24.97
N ASN A 473 -12.32 -13.47 26.14
CA ASN A 473 -11.68 -13.90 27.38
C ASN A 473 -11.26 -15.38 27.33
N ALA A 474 -12.04 -16.24 26.71
CA ALA A 474 -11.68 -17.65 26.54
C ALA A 474 -10.40 -17.82 25.71
N ALA A 475 -10.28 -17.07 24.58
CA ALA A 475 -9.09 -17.08 23.74
C ALA A 475 -7.85 -16.54 24.48
N ASN A 476 -8.03 -15.40 25.19
CA ASN A 476 -6.94 -14.81 25.98
C ASN A 476 -6.48 -15.75 27.11
N ASN A 477 -7.41 -16.35 27.86
CA ASN A 477 -7.09 -17.28 28.94
C ASN A 477 -6.36 -18.52 28.41
N ALA A 478 -6.79 -19.07 27.26
CA ALA A 478 -6.09 -20.20 26.62
C ALA A 478 -4.66 -19.81 26.21
N ALA A 479 -4.47 -18.64 25.60
CA ALA A 479 -3.16 -18.12 25.24
C ALA A 479 -2.27 -17.90 26.49
N ALA A 480 -2.83 -17.35 27.57
CA ALA A 480 -2.11 -17.11 28.81
C ALA A 480 -1.69 -18.43 29.49
N GLN A 481 -2.55 -19.45 29.53
CA GLN A 481 -2.21 -20.78 30.04
C GLN A 481 -1.13 -21.45 29.21
N PHE A 482 -1.21 -21.36 27.88
CA PHE A 482 -0.19 -21.87 27.00
C PHE A 482 1.16 -21.19 27.22
N SER A 483 1.20 -19.86 27.29
CA SER A 483 2.41 -19.08 27.57
C SER A 483 3.01 -19.44 28.92
N ALA A 484 2.21 -19.45 29.98
CA ALA A 484 2.67 -19.76 31.34
C ALA A 484 3.29 -21.16 31.47
N SER A 485 2.81 -22.13 30.69
CA SER A 485 3.32 -23.50 30.66
C SER A 485 4.47 -23.74 29.67
N SER A 486 4.74 -22.79 28.76
CA SER A 486 5.65 -22.92 27.62
C SER A 486 6.84 -21.96 27.74
N ARG A 487 7.65 -22.08 28.79
CA ARG A 487 8.70 -21.09 29.11
C ARG A 487 10.01 -21.25 28.33
N ASN A 488 10.12 -22.23 27.47
CA ASN A 488 11.27 -22.45 26.60
C ASN A 488 10.85 -23.28 25.37
N GLN A 489 11.75 -23.38 24.40
CA GLN A 489 11.48 -24.07 23.14
C GLN A 489 10.91 -25.48 23.33
N LYS A 490 11.53 -26.29 24.18
CA LYS A 490 11.08 -27.70 24.41
C LYS A 490 9.65 -27.77 24.94
N GLN A 491 9.33 -26.89 25.92
CA GLN A 491 7.99 -26.86 26.49
C GLN A 491 6.98 -26.29 25.48
N PHE A 492 7.35 -25.28 24.70
CA PHE A 492 6.51 -24.71 23.64
C PHE A 492 6.11 -25.79 22.64
N GLU A 493 7.08 -26.54 22.10
CA GLU A 493 6.84 -27.60 21.12
C GLU A 493 6.00 -28.74 21.71
N GLN A 494 6.29 -29.18 22.95
CA GLN A 494 5.54 -30.22 23.63
C GLN A 494 4.09 -29.83 23.93
N ASN A 495 3.86 -28.59 24.38
CA ASN A 495 2.51 -28.11 24.69
C ASN A 495 1.70 -27.89 23.41
N ALA A 496 2.31 -27.37 22.34
CA ALA A 496 1.66 -27.25 21.03
C ALA A 496 1.20 -28.64 20.52
N ALA A 497 2.06 -29.64 20.63
CA ALA A 497 1.72 -31.02 20.24
C ALA A 497 0.61 -31.62 21.13
N LYS A 498 0.67 -31.40 22.46
CA LYS A 498 -0.33 -31.88 23.43
C LYS A 498 -1.72 -31.26 23.15
N GLU A 499 -1.77 -29.94 22.86
CA GLU A 499 -2.99 -29.21 22.55
C GLU A 499 -3.43 -29.36 21.07
N LYS A 500 -2.64 -30.10 20.27
CA LYS A 500 -2.88 -30.31 18.83
C LYS A 500 -2.92 -29.02 18.03
N ILE A 501 -2.19 -28.01 18.50
CA ILE A 501 -2.00 -26.75 17.78
C ILE A 501 -0.75 -26.88 16.93
N GLN A 502 -0.85 -26.60 15.64
CA GLN A 502 0.31 -26.59 14.76
C GLN A 502 0.97 -25.20 14.81
N PRO A 503 2.22 -25.08 15.28
CA PRO A 503 2.93 -23.82 15.23
C PRO A 503 3.17 -23.36 13.80
N LEU A 504 2.98 -22.06 13.56
CA LEU A 504 3.31 -21.39 12.33
C LEU A 504 4.64 -20.65 12.48
N THR A 505 5.23 -20.20 11.36
CA THR A 505 6.51 -19.48 11.39
C THR A 505 6.38 -18.14 10.68
N ALA A 506 7.00 -17.10 11.26
CA ALA A 506 7.25 -15.84 10.58
C ALA A 506 8.76 -15.59 10.57
N VAL A 507 9.30 -15.36 9.38
CA VAL A 507 10.75 -15.25 9.14
C VAL A 507 11.12 -13.86 8.68
N ASP A 508 12.40 -13.50 8.89
CA ASP A 508 13.02 -12.27 8.40
C ASP A 508 12.33 -10.98 8.87
N ILE A 509 11.77 -10.98 10.09
CA ILE A 509 11.19 -9.80 10.75
C ILE A 509 12.31 -8.81 11.03
N LYS A 510 12.15 -7.55 10.58
CA LYS A 510 13.12 -6.46 10.76
C LYS A 510 12.78 -5.60 11.99
N PRO A 511 13.74 -4.86 12.57
CA PRO A 511 13.52 -4.08 13.80
C PRO A 511 12.45 -2.97 13.65
N ASN A 512 12.27 -2.44 12.45
CA ASN A 512 11.33 -1.36 12.16
C ASN A 512 10.06 -1.82 11.44
N ASP A 513 9.82 -3.13 11.37
CA ASP A 513 8.57 -3.64 10.81
C ASP A 513 7.39 -3.31 11.72
N PHE A 514 6.27 -2.98 11.11
CA PHE A 514 4.98 -2.79 11.77
C PHE A 514 4.07 -4.01 11.53
N THR A 515 4.26 -4.68 10.39
CA THR A 515 3.51 -5.86 10.00
C THR A 515 4.39 -7.08 10.10
N ILE A 516 3.89 -8.14 10.73
CA ILE A 516 4.56 -9.43 10.81
C ILE A 516 3.95 -10.34 9.74
N PRO A 517 4.77 -11.00 8.90
CA PRO A 517 4.27 -11.89 7.86
C PRO A 517 3.27 -12.91 8.40
N SER A 518 2.11 -13.01 7.76
CA SER A 518 1.00 -13.93 8.11
C SER A 518 0.32 -13.70 9.47
N LEU A 519 0.70 -12.66 10.23
CA LEU A 519 0.06 -12.33 11.51
C LEU A 519 -0.72 -11.01 11.46
N GLY A 520 -0.15 -9.96 10.86
CA GLY A 520 -0.74 -8.65 10.84
C GLY A 520 0.11 -7.58 11.54
N GLU A 521 -0.51 -6.45 11.85
CA GLU A 521 0.18 -5.29 12.41
C GLU A 521 0.30 -5.41 13.94
N SER A 522 1.52 -5.36 14.47
CA SER A 522 1.78 -5.24 15.90
C SER A 522 3.21 -4.77 16.16
N ARG A 523 3.36 -3.45 16.31
CA ARG A 523 4.66 -2.85 16.64
C ARG A 523 5.18 -3.29 18.01
N GLN A 524 4.29 -3.43 18.99
CA GLN A 524 4.66 -3.90 20.34
C GLN A 524 5.23 -5.31 20.30
N PHE A 525 4.67 -6.17 19.45
CA PHE A 525 5.15 -7.53 19.30
C PHE A 525 6.52 -7.59 18.60
N VAL A 526 6.75 -6.75 17.57
CA VAL A 526 8.07 -6.63 16.94
C VAL A 526 9.12 -6.14 17.96
N ARG A 527 8.77 -5.18 18.83
CA ARG A 527 9.67 -4.76 19.92
C ARG A 527 9.99 -5.92 20.85
N TRP A 528 8.99 -6.66 21.32
CA TRP A 528 9.22 -7.83 22.15
C TRP A 528 10.19 -8.81 21.48
N ILE A 529 10.01 -9.09 20.19
CA ILE A 529 10.89 -9.97 19.41
C ILE A 529 12.34 -9.46 19.46
N TYR A 530 12.58 -8.15 19.44
CA TYR A 530 13.93 -7.57 19.46
C TYR A 530 14.53 -7.38 20.84
N ASP A 531 13.71 -7.19 21.86
CA ASP A 531 14.15 -7.01 23.26
C ASP A 531 14.54 -8.34 23.94
N ASN A 532 14.13 -9.48 23.38
CA ASN A 532 14.31 -10.80 23.98
C ASN A 532 15.30 -11.66 23.17
N LYS A 533 15.62 -12.87 23.68
CA LYS A 533 16.65 -13.76 23.12
C LYS A 533 16.03 -14.95 22.39
N VAL A 534 16.84 -15.59 21.55
CA VAL A 534 16.46 -16.88 20.95
C VAL A 534 16.17 -17.91 22.06
N GLY A 535 15.04 -18.57 21.97
CA GLY A 535 14.52 -19.52 22.94
C GLY A 535 13.52 -18.94 23.95
N ASP A 536 13.38 -17.60 24.00
CA ASP A 536 12.38 -16.94 24.86
C ASP A 536 10.98 -17.08 24.23
N VAL A 537 9.98 -17.26 25.11
CA VAL A 537 8.56 -17.37 24.75
C VAL A 537 7.82 -16.13 25.24
N SER A 538 6.94 -15.60 24.42
CA SER A 538 6.19 -14.36 24.72
C SER A 538 5.02 -14.62 25.68
N GLU A 539 4.62 -13.57 26.39
CA GLU A 539 3.24 -13.45 26.88
C GLU A 539 2.29 -13.36 25.66
N PRO A 540 0.96 -13.52 25.85
CA PRO A 540 0.00 -13.32 24.77
C PRO A 540 0.00 -11.90 24.23
N TYR A 541 0.04 -11.75 22.92
CA TYR A 541 -0.14 -10.49 22.22
C TYR A 541 -1.42 -10.55 21.40
N GLU A 542 -2.27 -9.54 21.54
CA GLU A 542 -3.44 -9.35 20.70
C GLU A 542 -3.01 -8.80 19.33
N ILE A 543 -3.28 -9.54 18.26
CA ILE A 543 -2.97 -9.17 16.89
C ILE A 543 -4.19 -9.49 16.02
N GLY A 544 -4.89 -8.46 15.56
CA GLY A 544 -6.20 -8.63 14.93
C GLY A 544 -7.18 -9.32 15.89
N ASP A 545 -7.90 -10.29 15.39
CA ASP A 545 -8.88 -11.05 16.18
C ASP A 545 -8.27 -12.32 16.80
N SER A 546 -6.99 -12.28 17.24
CA SER A 546 -6.30 -13.43 17.80
C SER A 546 -5.33 -13.05 18.90
N TYR A 547 -5.13 -13.95 19.85
CA TYR A 547 -4.06 -13.89 20.85
C TYR A 547 -2.91 -14.79 20.41
N VAL A 548 -1.72 -14.24 20.27
CA VAL A 548 -0.54 -14.91 19.73
C VAL A 548 0.50 -15.11 20.82
N VAL A 549 1.04 -16.33 20.93
CA VAL A 549 2.20 -16.65 21.76
C VAL A 549 3.31 -17.16 20.85
N ALA A 550 4.49 -16.55 20.94
CA ALA A 550 5.61 -16.86 20.07
C ALA A 550 6.87 -17.27 20.81
N LEU A 551 7.65 -18.10 20.15
CA LEU A 551 9.01 -18.50 20.48
C LEU A 551 9.97 -17.86 19.49
N ILE A 552 11.01 -17.16 19.95
CA ILE A 552 12.07 -16.65 19.09
C ILE A 552 12.96 -17.81 18.65
N THR A 553 12.99 -18.11 17.36
CA THR A 553 13.72 -19.27 16.81
C THR A 553 15.08 -18.89 16.25
N SER A 554 15.25 -17.66 15.75
CA SER A 554 16.54 -17.19 15.26
C SER A 554 16.73 -15.67 15.40
N ALA A 555 17.99 -15.26 15.50
CA ALA A 555 18.43 -13.87 15.47
C ALA A 555 19.67 -13.78 14.58
N GLN A 556 19.56 -13.03 13.50
CA GLN A 556 20.62 -12.82 12.53
C GLN A 556 21.01 -11.34 12.53
N GLN A 557 22.29 -11.07 12.56
CA GLN A 557 22.82 -9.72 12.47
C GLN A 557 22.98 -9.30 11.01
N LYS A 558 23.02 -7.99 10.75
CA LYS A 558 23.48 -7.44 9.48
C LYS A 558 24.89 -7.93 9.16
N GLY A 559 25.13 -8.34 7.91
CA GLY A 559 26.45 -8.84 7.47
C GLY A 559 26.33 -10.09 6.61
N ILE A 560 27.32 -10.97 6.67
CA ILE A 560 27.29 -12.22 5.91
C ILE A 560 26.41 -13.23 6.65
N MET A 561 25.54 -13.92 5.92
CA MET A 561 24.65 -14.94 6.50
C MET A 561 25.45 -16.04 7.18
N GLY A 562 25.01 -16.45 8.36
CA GLY A 562 25.57 -17.62 9.04
C GLY A 562 25.25 -18.93 8.32
N VAL A 563 26.02 -19.97 8.62
CA VAL A 563 25.94 -21.28 7.95
C VAL A 563 24.51 -21.86 7.96
N ALA A 564 23.81 -21.80 9.09
CA ALA A 564 22.46 -22.34 9.21
C ALA A 564 21.45 -21.69 8.26
N LYS A 565 21.52 -20.34 8.10
CA LYS A 565 20.63 -19.59 7.20
C LYS A 565 21.03 -19.75 5.74
N ALA A 566 22.32 -19.81 5.44
CA ALA A 566 22.83 -19.96 4.09
C ALA A 566 22.64 -21.38 3.54
N ARG A 567 22.61 -22.40 4.40
CA ARG A 567 22.55 -23.83 4.03
C ARG A 567 21.44 -24.16 3.02
N PRO A 568 20.15 -23.78 3.21
CA PRO A 568 19.10 -24.16 2.28
C PRO A 568 19.36 -23.68 0.84
N THR A 569 19.98 -22.52 0.69
CA THR A 569 20.31 -21.94 -0.62
C THR A 569 21.62 -22.51 -1.17
N ALA A 570 22.65 -22.62 -0.34
CA ALA A 570 23.99 -23.04 -0.77
C ALA A 570 24.08 -24.56 -1.04
N GLU A 571 23.31 -25.37 -0.33
CA GLU A 571 23.47 -26.83 -0.32
C GLU A 571 23.32 -27.45 -1.70
N GLN A 572 22.38 -27.00 -2.51
CA GLN A 572 22.17 -27.54 -3.85
C GLN A 572 23.38 -27.23 -4.78
N PHE A 573 23.92 -26.03 -4.68
CA PHE A 573 25.09 -25.64 -5.47
C PHE A 573 26.33 -26.44 -5.06
N ILE A 574 26.58 -26.56 -3.75
CA ILE A 574 27.71 -27.36 -3.21
C ILE A 574 27.58 -28.82 -3.63
N ARG A 575 26.35 -29.37 -3.56
CA ARG A 575 26.08 -30.74 -4.00
C ARG A 575 26.43 -30.93 -5.46
N ASN A 576 26.01 -29.99 -6.31
CA ASN A 576 26.33 -30.06 -7.73
C ASN A 576 27.84 -29.92 -7.99
N GLU A 577 28.56 -29.04 -7.27
CA GLU A 577 30.02 -28.91 -7.36
C GLU A 577 30.72 -30.25 -6.99
N LYS A 578 30.32 -30.87 -5.88
CA LYS A 578 30.88 -32.15 -5.46
C LYS A 578 30.58 -33.28 -6.45
N LYS A 579 29.36 -33.33 -6.98
CA LYS A 579 28.98 -34.26 -8.05
C LYS A 579 29.79 -34.03 -9.32
N ALA A 580 29.96 -32.76 -9.70
CA ALA A 580 30.77 -32.37 -10.86
C ALA A 580 32.20 -32.91 -10.73
N GLN A 581 32.85 -32.70 -9.58
CA GLN A 581 34.20 -33.23 -9.31
C GLN A 581 34.26 -34.74 -9.41
N GLN A 582 33.29 -35.46 -8.86
CA GLN A 582 33.23 -36.93 -8.95
C GLN A 582 33.01 -37.42 -10.39
N ILE A 583 32.15 -36.76 -11.16
CA ILE A 583 31.90 -37.06 -12.57
C ILE A 583 33.15 -36.81 -13.40
N ILE A 584 33.79 -35.66 -13.22
CA ILE A 584 35.02 -35.30 -13.96
C ILE A 584 36.11 -36.35 -13.70
N SER A 585 36.41 -36.64 -12.45
CA SER A 585 37.48 -37.57 -12.10
C SER A 585 37.15 -39.04 -12.44
N GLY A 586 35.89 -39.43 -12.37
CA GLY A 586 35.46 -40.81 -12.55
C GLY A 586 35.10 -41.20 -13.99
N LYS A 587 34.46 -40.27 -14.72
CA LYS A 587 33.83 -40.54 -16.02
C LYS A 587 34.59 -39.91 -17.19
N PHE A 588 35.19 -38.73 -17.02
CA PHE A 588 35.89 -38.03 -18.08
C PHE A 588 37.42 -38.19 -17.92
N LYS A 589 37.93 -39.33 -18.35
CA LYS A 589 39.38 -39.65 -18.28
C LYS A 589 40.19 -39.14 -19.48
N GLY A 590 39.61 -38.22 -20.26
CA GLY A 590 40.22 -37.72 -21.49
C GLY A 590 39.86 -38.58 -22.71
N GLY A 591 40.11 -38.06 -23.90
CA GLY A 591 39.86 -38.71 -25.18
C GLY A 591 40.17 -37.76 -26.31
N ALA A 592 40.85 -38.25 -27.38
CA ALA A 592 41.23 -37.45 -28.54
C ALA A 592 39.99 -37.05 -29.41
N THR A 593 38.90 -37.83 -29.31
CA THR A 593 37.66 -37.57 -30.05
C THR A 593 36.45 -37.57 -29.12
N ILE A 594 35.37 -36.91 -29.56
CA ILE A 594 34.14 -36.84 -28.75
C ILE A 594 33.50 -38.21 -28.56
N GLU A 595 33.67 -39.11 -29.53
CA GLU A 595 33.20 -40.48 -29.48
C GLU A 595 33.94 -41.30 -28.41
N ALA A 596 35.29 -41.12 -28.33
CA ALA A 596 36.10 -41.78 -27.29
C ALA A 596 35.70 -41.28 -25.89
N VAL A 597 35.40 -39.98 -25.74
CA VAL A 597 34.87 -39.40 -24.48
C VAL A 597 33.52 -39.99 -24.16
N ALA A 598 32.62 -40.11 -25.13
CA ALA A 598 31.29 -40.71 -24.91
C ALA A 598 31.39 -42.18 -24.43
N GLN A 599 32.24 -42.97 -25.04
CA GLN A 599 32.49 -44.34 -24.65
C GLN A 599 33.06 -44.43 -23.21
N GLY A 600 34.02 -43.60 -22.88
CA GLY A 600 34.64 -43.54 -21.54
C GLY A 600 33.63 -43.07 -20.48
N ALA A 601 32.74 -42.16 -20.77
CA ALA A 601 31.69 -41.70 -19.88
C ALA A 601 30.47 -42.65 -19.77
N GLY A 602 30.36 -43.65 -20.68
CA GLY A 602 29.21 -44.53 -20.77
C GLY A 602 27.97 -43.86 -21.30
N GLY A 603 28.16 -42.83 -22.14
CA GLY A 603 27.09 -42.00 -22.70
C GLY A 603 27.07 -42.00 -24.25
N GLN A 604 26.27 -41.17 -24.83
CA GLN A 604 26.16 -40.97 -26.28
C GLN A 604 26.58 -39.57 -26.70
N VAL A 605 27.09 -39.44 -27.95
CA VAL A 605 27.30 -38.15 -28.54
C VAL A 605 25.94 -37.59 -28.97
N LEU A 606 25.58 -36.44 -28.40
CA LEU A 606 24.38 -35.68 -28.75
C LEU A 606 24.78 -34.43 -29.56
N ARG A 607 23.80 -33.86 -30.24
CA ARG A 607 24.03 -32.67 -31.06
C ARG A 607 23.07 -31.54 -30.67
N ALA A 608 23.60 -30.34 -30.59
CA ALA A 608 22.85 -29.11 -30.44
C ALA A 608 23.17 -28.22 -31.65
N ASP A 609 22.15 -27.80 -32.36
CA ASP A 609 22.25 -26.89 -33.49
C ASP A 609 21.54 -25.58 -33.18
N SER A 610 22.03 -24.47 -33.77
CA SER A 610 21.41 -23.15 -33.67
C SER A 610 21.30 -22.58 -32.25
N VAL A 611 22.23 -22.92 -31.38
CA VAL A 611 22.28 -22.34 -30.02
C VAL A 611 22.81 -20.90 -30.15
N SER A 612 22.06 -19.94 -29.58
CA SER A 612 22.46 -18.52 -29.60
C SER A 612 23.01 -18.06 -28.24
N PHE A 613 23.82 -17.03 -28.25
CA PHE A 613 24.34 -16.40 -27.02
C PHE A 613 23.23 -15.73 -26.21
N ALA A 614 22.25 -15.13 -26.89
CA ALA A 614 21.10 -14.45 -26.27
C ALA A 614 20.13 -15.43 -25.59
N GLN A 615 20.04 -16.67 -26.09
CA GLN A 615 19.19 -17.72 -25.54
C GLN A 615 20.03 -18.98 -25.38
N PRO A 616 20.76 -19.15 -24.25
CA PRO A 616 21.69 -20.25 -24.02
C PRO A 616 20.95 -21.57 -23.65
N PHE A 617 19.93 -21.89 -24.42
CA PHE A 617 19.11 -23.09 -24.25
C PHE A 617 19.60 -24.21 -25.17
N ILE A 618 19.93 -25.34 -24.56
CA ILE A 618 20.35 -26.55 -25.26
C ILE A 618 19.17 -27.53 -25.29
N PRO A 619 18.68 -27.99 -26.45
CA PRO A 619 17.60 -28.94 -26.52
C PRO A 619 17.88 -30.19 -25.68
N ASN A 620 16.86 -30.66 -24.94
CA ASN A 620 16.89 -31.81 -24.00
C ASN A 620 17.79 -31.62 -22.75
N VAL A 621 18.45 -30.46 -22.58
CA VAL A 621 19.32 -30.18 -21.43
C VAL A 621 18.81 -28.99 -20.61
N GLY A 622 18.42 -27.91 -21.29
CA GLY A 622 17.96 -26.69 -20.67
C GLY A 622 18.94 -25.51 -20.80
N ASN A 623 18.89 -24.60 -19.84
CA ASN A 623 19.71 -23.39 -19.85
C ASN A 623 21.10 -23.67 -19.29
N GLU A 624 22.12 -23.68 -20.17
CA GLU A 624 23.51 -23.98 -19.86
C GLU A 624 24.46 -22.88 -20.39
N PRO A 625 24.56 -21.72 -19.72
CA PRO A 625 25.35 -20.58 -20.20
C PRO A 625 26.83 -20.90 -20.37
N LYS A 626 27.42 -21.71 -19.47
CA LYS A 626 28.83 -22.09 -19.55
C LYS A 626 29.14 -22.93 -20.80
N ILE A 627 28.22 -23.81 -21.14
CA ILE A 627 28.35 -24.69 -22.31
C ILE A 627 28.17 -23.88 -23.58
N THR A 628 27.16 -23.01 -23.61
CA THR A 628 26.95 -22.07 -24.71
C THR A 628 28.19 -21.18 -24.89
N GLY A 629 28.71 -20.58 -23.80
CA GLY A 629 29.95 -19.79 -23.86
C GLY A 629 31.13 -20.53 -24.40
N ALA A 630 31.31 -21.80 -24.03
CA ALA A 630 32.37 -22.67 -24.57
C ALA A 630 32.16 -22.94 -26.08
N ALA A 631 30.92 -23.13 -26.55
CA ALA A 631 30.65 -23.37 -27.98
C ALA A 631 31.01 -22.15 -28.85
N PHE A 632 30.95 -20.94 -28.31
CA PHE A 632 31.41 -19.72 -29.00
C PHE A 632 32.88 -19.39 -28.83
N ASN A 633 33.60 -20.16 -28.03
CA ASN A 633 35.06 -19.95 -27.83
C ASN A 633 35.84 -20.43 -29.06
N LYS A 634 36.36 -19.47 -29.84
CA LYS A 634 37.14 -19.75 -31.04
C LYS A 634 38.37 -20.62 -30.83
N SER A 635 38.97 -20.63 -29.62
CA SER A 635 40.17 -21.42 -29.32
C SER A 635 39.96 -22.93 -29.26
N ILE A 636 38.71 -23.35 -29.06
CA ILE A 636 38.34 -24.76 -28.97
C ILE A 636 37.49 -25.25 -30.16
N GLN A 637 37.29 -24.41 -31.16
CA GLN A 637 36.61 -24.83 -32.40
C GLN A 637 37.29 -26.03 -33.06
N GLY A 638 36.50 -27.05 -33.41
CA GLY A 638 36.99 -28.29 -33.99
C GLY A 638 37.72 -29.21 -33.03
N LYS A 639 37.98 -28.76 -31.77
CA LYS A 639 38.63 -29.54 -30.71
C LYS A 639 37.61 -30.02 -29.67
N VAL A 640 37.97 -31.09 -28.99
CA VAL A 640 37.23 -31.56 -27.81
C VAL A 640 37.61 -30.70 -26.62
N SER A 641 36.62 -30.17 -25.88
CA SER A 641 36.87 -29.36 -24.68
C SER A 641 37.31 -30.19 -23.50
N GLU A 642 37.92 -29.57 -22.50
CA GLU A 642 37.95 -30.09 -21.14
C GLU A 642 36.54 -30.26 -20.58
N PRO A 643 36.33 -31.11 -19.57
CA PRO A 643 35.02 -31.24 -18.92
C PRO A 643 34.56 -29.95 -18.27
N ILE A 644 33.33 -29.54 -18.56
CA ILE A 644 32.73 -28.30 -18.10
C ILE A 644 31.58 -28.62 -17.16
N ALA A 645 31.65 -28.17 -15.91
CA ALA A 645 30.55 -28.24 -14.96
C ALA A 645 29.48 -27.22 -15.31
N GLY A 646 28.33 -27.68 -15.79
CA GLY A 646 27.14 -26.89 -16.11
C GLY A 646 26.15 -26.82 -14.95
N ASN A 647 24.94 -26.38 -15.23
CA ASN A 647 23.84 -26.30 -14.25
C ASN A 647 23.24 -27.68 -13.95
N THR A 648 23.08 -28.52 -14.98
CA THR A 648 22.36 -29.80 -14.88
C THR A 648 23.29 -31.03 -14.87
N GLY A 649 24.57 -30.88 -15.20
CA GLY A 649 25.52 -31.94 -15.30
C GLY A 649 26.92 -31.50 -15.71
N VAL A 650 27.78 -32.46 -16.02
CA VAL A 650 29.11 -32.18 -16.60
C VAL A 650 29.07 -32.49 -18.09
N PHE A 651 29.63 -31.60 -18.87
CA PHE A 651 29.65 -31.68 -20.33
C PHE A 651 31.04 -31.64 -20.88
N VAL A 652 31.25 -32.39 -21.96
CA VAL A 652 32.39 -32.24 -22.88
C VAL A 652 31.83 -31.90 -24.25
N ILE A 653 32.28 -30.86 -24.87
CA ILE A 653 31.77 -30.42 -26.18
C ILE A 653 32.85 -30.46 -27.26
N LYS A 654 32.41 -30.61 -28.50
CA LYS A 654 33.22 -30.31 -29.68
C LYS A 654 32.43 -29.29 -30.50
N ALA A 655 32.87 -28.04 -30.40
CA ALA A 655 32.22 -26.93 -31.12
C ALA A 655 32.56 -27.02 -32.61
N ASP A 656 31.53 -26.86 -33.43
CA ASP A 656 31.64 -26.74 -34.86
C ASP A 656 31.93 -25.28 -35.29
N LYS A 657 31.54 -24.92 -36.49
CA LYS A 657 31.68 -23.55 -37.00
C LYS A 657 30.56 -22.66 -36.46
N ILE A 658 30.91 -21.45 -35.99
CA ILE A 658 29.95 -20.39 -35.68
C ILE A 658 29.36 -19.89 -37.01
N SER A 659 28.07 -19.80 -37.09
CA SER A 659 27.31 -19.38 -38.27
C SER A 659 26.53 -18.11 -37.99
N ALA A 660 26.21 -17.32 -39.02
CA ALA A 660 25.34 -16.17 -38.91
C ALA A 660 23.87 -16.60 -38.93
N VAL A 661 23.05 -15.90 -38.19
CA VAL A 661 21.58 -16.05 -38.22
C VAL A 661 21.06 -15.48 -39.54
N ALA A 662 20.18 -16.19 -40.22
CA ALA A 662 19.51 -15.68 -41.42
C ALA A 662 18.58 -14.50 -41.06
N GLY A 663 18.66 -13.38 -41.81
CA GLY A 663 17.85 -12.19 -41.54
C GLY A 663 18.37 -11.35 -40.37
N ALA A 664 19.66 -11.49 -40.05
CA ALA A 664 20.32 -10.81 -38.93
C ALA A 664 20.17 -9.26 -38.97
N ILE A 665 20.08 -8.65 -37.79
CA ILE A 665 20.10 -7.19 -37.64
C ILE A 665 21.46 -6.68 -38.15
N SER A 666 21.44 -5.65 -39.03
CA SER A 666 22.68 -5.17 -39.68
C SER A 666 23.19 -3.83 -39.15
N ASN A 667 22.42 -3.12 -38.30
CA ASN A 667 22.76 -1.75 -37.92
C ASN A 667 23.19 -1.65 -36.44
N ALA A 668 24.51 -1.65 -36.22
CA ALA A 668 25.12 -1.48 -34.90
C ALA A 668 24.84 -0.10 -34.27
N ASP A 669 24.70 0.95 -35.09
CA ASP A 669 24.39 2.30 -34.58
C ASP A 669 22.98 2.40 -34.04
N GLU A 670 22.02 1.72 -34.66
CA GLU A 670 20.65 1.65 -34.16
C GLU A 670 20.57 0.86 -32.85
N LEU A 671 21.24 -0.29 -32.78
CA LEU A 671 21.33 -1.07 -31.54
C LEU A 671 22.01 -0.24 -30.43
N ARG A 672 23.04 0.54 -30.76
CA ARG A 672 23.72 1.44 -29.81
C ARG A 672 22.75 2.49 -29.23
N LYS A 673 21.91 3.11 -30.07
CA LYS A 673 20.88 4.06 -29.63
C LYS A 673 19.87 3.40 -28.70
N GLN A 674 19.41 2.21 -29.04
CA GLN A 674 18.51 1.44 -28.18
C GLN A 674 19.14 1.11 -26.82
N MET A 675 20.41 0.65 -26.82
CA MET A 675 21.13 0.37 -25.57
C MET A 675 21.29 1.63 -24.71
N VAL A 676 21.59 2.80 -25.32
CA VAL A 676 21.68 4.07 -24.59
C VAL A 676 20.31 4.46 -24.02
N MET A 677 19.23 4.34 -24.79
CA MET A 677 17.88 4.63 -24.29
C MET A 677 17.50 3.72 -23.12
N GLN A 678 17.76 2.44 -23.23
CA GLN A 678 17.49 1.48 -22.15
C GLN A 678 18.27 1.81 -20.87
N LEU A 679 19.57 2.13 -21.01
CA LEU A 679 20.39 2.53 -19.86
C LEU A 679 19.91 3.83 -19.23
N LYS A 680 19.45 4.81 -20.02
CA LYS A 680 18.87 6.07 -19.51
C LYS A 680 17.58 5.82 -18.74
N GLN A 681 16.70 4.95 -19.22
CA GLN A 681 15.46 4.60 -18.52
C GLN A 681 15.72 3.90 -17.17
N MET A 682 16.72 3.01 -17.14
CA MET A 682 17.10 2.29 -15.92
C MET A 682 17.94 3.14 -14.95
N GLY A 683 18.65 4.14 -15.46
CA GLY A 683 19.63 4.93 -14.71
C GLY A 683 19.04 5.67 -13.53
N GLY A 684 17.83 6.19 -13.67
CA GLY A 684 17.16 6.96 -12.63
C GLY A 684 16.88 6.19 -11.36
N PHE A 685 16.31 5.03 -11.49
CA PHE A 685 15.98 4.18 -10.35
C PHE A 685 17.24 3.61 -9.69
N ARG A 686 18.16 3.08 -10.49
CA ARG A 686 19.41 2.48 -10.00
C ARG A 686 20.35 3.47 -9.33
N SER A 687 20.36 4.74 -9.75
CA SER A 687 21.24 5.74 -9.15
C SER A 687 20.87 6.07 -7.71
N MET A 688 19.58 6.21 -7.41
CA MET A 688 19.10 6.44 -6.04
C MET A 688 19.40 5.24 -5.14
N GLU A 689 19.11 4.04 -5.61
CA GLU A 689 19.41 2.81 -4.88
C GLU A 689 20.93 2.66 -4.61
N ALA A 690 21.77 2.97 -5.60
CA ALA A 690 23.22 2.93 -5.43
C ALA A 690 23.71 3.97 -4.41
N LEU A 691 23.17 5.19 -4.43
CA LEU A 691 23.51 6.22 -3.46
C LEU A 691 23.10 5.82 -2.04
N LYS A 692 21.91 5.27 -1.84
CA LYS A 692 21.47 4.73 -0.54
C LYS A 692 22.36 3.59 -0.07
N LYS A 693 22.77 2.69 -0.96
CA LYS A 693 23.60 1.52 -0.61
C LYS A 693 25.00 1.91 -0.09
N VAL A 694 25.54 3.05 -0.54
CA VAL A 694 26.83 3.54 -0.07
C VAL A 694 26.72 4.54 1.08
N ALA A 695 25.53 5.01 1.40
CA ALA A 695 25.29 5.93 2.50
C ALA A 695 25.37 5.23 3.86
N ASP A 696 25.98 5.91 4.85
CA ASP A 696 25.93 5.47 6.26
C ASP A 696 24.61 5.88 6.87
N ILE A 697 23.62 4.95 6.86
CA ILE A 697 22.28 5.16 7.38
C ILE A 697 22.15 4.48 8.74
N LYS A 698 21.86 5.28 9.76
CA LYS A 698 21.53 4.80 11.12
C LYS A 698 20.06 5.07 11.37
N ASP A 699 19.28 4.03 11.50
CA ASP A 699 17.84 4.07 11.73
C ASP A 699 17.54 3.71 13.19
N ASN A 700 17.08 4.68 13.97
CA ASN A 700 16.73 4.52 15.38
C ASN A 700 15.21 4.62 15.59
N ARG A 701 14.40 4.48 14.54
CA ARG A 701 12.93 4.57 14.65
C ARG A 701 12.37 3.59 15.69
N SER A 702 13.00 2.43 15.84
CA SER A 702 12.62 1.43 16.84
C SER A 702 12.64 1.95 18.27
N ASP A 703 13.38 3.00 18.57
CA ASP A 703 13.47 3.59 19.90
C ASP A 703 12.30 4.55 20.19
N PHE A 704 11.56 4.98 19.15
CA PHE A 704 10.51 6.00 19.24
C PHE A 704 9.11 5.49 18.91
N TYR A 705 9.02 4.54 17.98
CA TYR A 705 7.77 4.01 17.44
C TYR A 705 7.55 2.54 17.73
#